data_b271a2f70e9caeb58161e433dfd227ca
#
_entry.id   b271a2f70e9caeb58161e433dfd227ca
#
_cell.length_a   1.000
_cell.length_b   1.000
_cell.length_c   1.000
_cell.angle_alpha   90.00
_cell.angle_beta   90.00
_cell.angle_gamma   90.00
#
_symmetry.space_group_name_H-M   'P 1'
#
loop_
_entity.id
_entity.type
_entity.pdbx_description
1 polymer ?
#
loop_
_entity_poly.entity_id
_entity_poly.type
_entity_poly.pdbx_seq_one_letter_code
_entity_poly.pdbx_strand_id
1 'polypeptide(L)'
;MAITAFIKSSQPKRAKLRFKYDISLIAALFLLSLTLAHGQTPSADLEYQKALALNKSANYIESAKILKSLMISYPEVERYKSDYIAVAGNAKLCTEVIALSNSGYLTRSPSYVQEAIFSCYAKSQSFAKTEEIAKTILGKHGKSESIELNMVVLARNQKKQAAALYWSARFLQDFPKNNSAWELRAGALQDLGDRYAALLIYEDINRYQPKDPGTQQEIIQVLLDMGIPHLALYLIDKEGWPASKNQKLRAMHNSGAQDLRWSVADSAVAPNRFIAVDRGIQALDESLAYAHSIGATEDQMTAIKFDLIVAYNKRNEWDKALALYDQLIASGKIVPDYALLAVASSYSGKHQPTNAGVILQRLYDKNSADLDIQLAQYFNLTDQDQFPAAKQVLDKLTAQLKSRPKYLPNPDFDYTSALIEAVSFESYQEKYQEADKKLAPLLSEIPSNADLLKTAGSVREAQGMHEAAEDYYSIAAKQDPQDVEAKIGYANARMSQGDIPTFLNTVNELRPSYSDINAVKNAAERLDAYKEGYVTGNFVLGNGQYLGQTNNNRTSDLRVYSAPIDTNFRGFARYRDLNSGPAIPVTDQGAGGGIQYTGLNQEAELEVGSAGYFRAEGTQTLSDQWAVGVSYEKNAFYLMPGSLYATSGGNVGGMNVKWKNGDTTDALLGYRYWALPNNNKQEIYGNVNQRLLTEYNYKVDVSGWFGNQQNTNSNVSYFAPINQTEYSSTLNLRILQWRDIETKKYDFWHRFFASYGVVTQSGYISLPMNNFGYGQDFNIGDKRTLSWGVGKTSFPFNGAKSSYITGYLNFESRF
;
A
#
# COMPACT_ATOMS: atom_id res chain seq x y z
N MET A 1 -20.57 -21.78 -13.08
CA MET A 1 -21.47 -22.36 -14.10
C MET A 1 -20.91 -23.70 -14.55
N ALA A 2 -21.78 -24.68 -14.66
CA ALA A 2 -21.54 -26.08 -14.99
C ALA A 2 -21.06 -26.97 -13.83
N ILE A 3 -21.99 -27.44 -13.04
CA ILE A 3 -22.20 -28.82 -12.60
C ILE A 3 -23.67 -28.88 -12.11
N THR A 4 -24.59 -29.05 -13.02
CA THR A 4 -25.97 -29.43 -12.75
C THR A 4 -26.52 -30.14 -13.98
N ALA A 5 -26.20 -31.40 -14.09
CA ALA A 5 -26.99 -32.37 -14.87
C ALA A 5 -26.39 -33.78 -14.68
N PHE A 6 -27.03 -34.55 -13.91
CA PHE A 6 -27.18 -36.01 -14.05
C PHE A 6 -27.55 -36.57 -12.68
N ILE A 7 -28.78 -36.90 -12.52
CA ILE A 7 -29.32 -38.16 -12.05
C ILE A 7 -30.81 -38.00 -11.83
N LYS A 8 -31.60 -38.41 -12.78
CA LYS A 8 -32.99 -38.83 -12.63
C LYS A 8 -33.04 -40.35 -12.68
N SER A 9 -33.88 -40.91 -11.85
CA SER A 9 -34.43 -42.26 -11.83
C SER A 9 -33.71 -43.29 -10.98
N SER A 10 -34.26 -43.58 -9.83
CA SER A 10 -34.94 -44.85 -9.58
C SER A 10 -35.31 -44.95 -8.10
N GLN A 11 -36.58 -44.94 -7.90
CA GLN A 11 -37.16 -45.41 -6.60
C GLN A 11 -37.24 -46.92 -6.61
N PRO A 12 -37.04 -47.58 -5.48
CA PRO A 12 -37.80 -48.78 -5.23
C PRO A 12 -38.69 -48.68 -3.94
N LYS A 13 -39.79 -49.32 -4.15
CA LYS A 13 -40.99 -49.48 -3.36
C LYS A 13 -40.78 -49.90 -1.89
N ARG A 14 -41.60 -49.31 -1.05
CA ARG A 14 -41.87 -49.77 0.34
C ARG A 14 -42.44 -51.15 0.32
N ALA A 15 -41.91 -52.01 1.17
CA ALA A 15 -42.55 -53.22 1.65
C ALA A 15 -42.72 -53.09 3.16
N LYS A 16 -43.96 -52.98 3.60
CA LYS A 16 -44.40 -53.10 4.99
C LYS A 16 -44.43 -54.57 5.33
N LEU A 17 -43.73 -55.03 6.36
CA LEU A 17 -44.05 -56.25 7.03
C LEU A 17 -44.38 -55.96 8.51
N ARG A 18 -45.71 -56.15 8.76
CA ARG A 18 -46.24 -56.27 10.13
C ARG A 18 -45.94 -57.68 10.62
N PHE A 19 -45.42 -57.80 11.82
CA PHE A 19 -45.55 -59.03 12.58
C PHE A 19 -46.32 -58.78 13.88
N LYS A 20 -47.37 -59.56 14.05
CA LYS A 20 -48.29 -59.64 15.19
C LYS A 20 -47.64 -60.43 16.30
N TYR A 21 -47.96 -60.01 17.49
CA TYR A 21 -47.82 -60.83 18.71
C TYR A 21 -48.66 -62.03 18.66
N ASP A 22 -48.13 -63.17 19.17
CA ASP A 22 -48.89 -64.22 19.82
C ASP A 22 -48.23 -64.68 21.09
N ILE A 23 -49.03 -64.47 22.17
CA ILE A 23 -48.80 -65.01 23.54
C ILE A 23 -49.47 -66.38 23.63
N SER A 24 -48.80 -67.41 24.10
CA SER A 24 -49.38 -68.43 24.91
C SER A 24 -48.29 -69.36 25.40
N LEU A 25 -48.05 -69.32 26.69
CA LEU A 25 -48.48 -70.36 27.63
C LEU A 25 -47.94 -71.75 27.33
N ILE A 26 -46.85 -72.16 27.94
CA ILE A 26 -46.71 -73.53 28.50
C ILE A 26 -46.04 -73.33 29.87
N ALA A 27 -46.83 -73.47 30.84
CA ALA A 27 -46.48 -73.60 32.22
C ALA A 27 -46.25 -75.07 32.56
N ALA A 28 -45.41 -75.29 33.47
CA ALA A 28 -45.37 -76.36 34.46
C ALA A 28 -44.80 -77.74 34.09
N LEU A 29 -44.02 -78.17 35.01
CA LEU A 29 -43.51 -79.51 35.29
C LEU A 29 -42.13 -79.89 34.69
N PHE A 30 -41.06 -79.57 35.42
CA PHE A 30 -40.31 -80.76 36.01
C PHE A 30 -39.66 -80.26 37.35
N LEU A 31 -40.24 -80.70 38.38
CA LEU A 31 -39.69 -80.81 39.75
C LEU A 31 -38.82 -82.04 39.81
N LEU A 32 -37.76 -81.94 40.55
CA LEU A 32 -36.92 -82.97 41.17
C LEU A 32 -35.96 -83.78 40.27
N SER A 33 -34.74 -83.37 40.33
CA SER A 33 -33.65 -84.31 40.79
C SER A 33 -32.48 -83.42 41.23
N LEU A 34 -32.29 -83.28 42.54
CA LEU A 34 -31.13 -83.72 43.32
C LEU A 34 -29.82 -83.72 42.51
N THR A 35 -28.76 -83.04 42.95
CA THR A 35 -28.10 -83.19 44.30
C THR A 35 -26.90 -82.26 44.38
N LEU A 36 -26.68 -81.79 45.60
CA LEU A 36 -25.39 -81.67 46.20
C LEU A 36 -24.18 -81.13 45.42
N ALA A 37 -23.85 -79.92 45.68
CA ALA A 37 -22.53 -79.57 46.17
C ALA A 37 -22.37 -78.09 46.41
N HIS A 38 -21.97 -77.73 47.53
CA HIS A 38 -21.41 -76.51 48.13
C HIS A 38 -22.38 -75.70 48.92
N GLY A 39 -22.28 -75.76 50.15
CA GLY A 39 -23.05 -75.06 51.15
C GLY A 39 -23.06 -73.57 51.07
N GLN A 40 -24.13 -73.10 50.53
CA GLN A 40 -24.58 -71.73 50.72
C GLN A 40 -25.66 -71.80 51.80
N THR A 41 -25.46 -71.09 52.91
CA THR A 41 -26.49 -70.93 53.88
C THR A 41 -27.72 -70.24 53.27
N PRO A 42 -28.96 -70.66 53.61
CA PRO A 42 -30.18 -70.05 53.10
C PRO A 42 -30.24 -68.51 53.27
N SER A 43 -29.48 -67.96 54.19
CA SER A 43 -29.32 -66.53 54.48
C SER A 43 -28.52 -65.83 53.42
N ALA A 44 -27.44 -66.38 52.87
CA ALA A 44 -26.57 -65.72 51.86
C ALA A 44 -27.28 -65.64 50.53
N ASP A 45 -28.07 -66.65 50.14
CA ASP A 45 -28.84 -66.64 48.90
C ASP A 45 -29.98 -65.60 48.93
N LEU A 46 -30.62 -65.44 50.08
CA LEU A 46 -31.68 -64.44 50.29
C LEU A 46 -31.08 -63.00 50.18
N GLU A 47 -29.96 -62.74 50.82
CA GLU A 47 -29.25 -61.46 50.75
C GLU A 47 -28.76 -61.17 49.30
N TYR A 48 -28.28 -62.13 48.54
CA TYR A 48 -27.90 -62.03 47.15
C TYR A 48 -29.10 -61.67 46.25
N GLN A 49 -30.26 -62.36 46.45
CA GLN A 49 -31.48 -62.03 45.71
C GLN A 49 -31.98 -60.62 46.04
N LYS A 50 -31.84 -60.15 47.24
CA LYS A 50 -32.14 -58.79 47.63
C LYS A 50 -31.22 -57.80 46.94
N ALA A 51 -29.94 -58.05 46.81
CA ALA A 51 -28.97 -57.22 46.12
C ALA A 51 -29.33 -57.16 44.63
N LEU A 52 -29.70 -58.27 44.00
CA LEU A 52 -30.13 -58.29 42.60
C LEU A 52 -31.42 -57.47 42.34
N ALA A 53 -32.38 -57.58 43.31
CA ALA A 53 -33.60 -56.78 43.23
C ALA A 53 -33.33 -55.27 43.34
N LEU A 54 -32.43 -54.86 44.23
CA LEU A 54 -31.94 -53.44 44.35
C LEU A 54 -31.20 -52.98 43.10
N ASN A 55 -30.39 -53.83 42.51
CA ASN A 55 -29.75 -53.51 41.25
C ASN A 55 -30.76 -53.29 40.12
N LYS A 56 -31.80 -54.12 40.00
CA LYS A 56 -32.86 -53.98 39.04
C LYS A 56 -33.68 -52.69 39.25
N SER A 57 -33.81 -52.22 40.49
CA SER A 57 -34.48 -50.95 40.81
C SER A 57 -33.55 -49.76 40.77
N ALA A 58 -32.35 -49.87 40.18
CA ALA A 58 -31.31 -48.89 40.11
C ALA A 58 -30.78 -48.35 41.45
N ASN A 59 -31.05 -49.03 42.56
CA ASN A 59 -30.49 -48.71 43.86
C ASN A 59 -29.09 -49.32 44.00
N TYR A 60 -28.14 -48.86 43.17
CA TYR A 60 -26.81 -49.45 43.02
C TYR A 60 -25.96 -49.36 44.30
N ILE A 61 -26.08 -48.29 45.09
CA ILE A 61 -25.28 -48.09 46.29
C ILE A 61 -25.63 -49.16 47.39
N GLU A 62 -26.91 -49.38 47.66
CA GLU A 62 -27.35 -50.37 48.64
C GLU A 62 -27.10 -51.80 48.14
N SER A 63 -27.31 -52.07 46.87
CA SER A 63 -26.95 -53.31 46.23
C SER A 63 -25.44 -53.62 46.38
N ALA A 64 -24.58 -52.55 46.05
CA ALA A 64 -23.13 -52.73 46.23
C ALA A 64 -22.71 -53.01 47.67
N LYS A 65 -23.34 -52.41 48.68
CA LYS A 65 -23.06 -52.69 50.08
C LYS A 65 -23.32 -54.15 50.44
N ILE A 66 -24.47 -54.69 50.03
CA ILE A 66 -24.83 -56.06 50.28
C ILE A 66 -23.87 -57.03 49.58
N LEU A 67 -23.59 -56.77 48.27
CA LEU A 67 -22.65 -57.57 47.49
C LEU A 67 -21.23 -57.57 48.09
N LYS A 68 -20.79 -56.40 48.60
CA LYS A 68 -19.49 -56.24 49.26
C LYS A 68 -19.40 -57.11 50.52
N SER A 69 -20.46 -57.15 51.35
CA SER A 69 -20.53 -57.97 52.51
C SER A 69 -20.48 -59.49 52.17
N LEU A 70 -21.25 -59.84 51.09
CA LEU A 70 -21.24 -61.26 50.65
C LEU A 70 -19.86 -61.65 50.06
N MET A 71 -19.21 -60.80 49.34
CA MET A 71 -17.86 -61.02 48.76
C MET A 71 -16.81 -61.24 49.88
N ILE A 72 -16.91 -60.44 50.95
CA ILE A 72 -15.99 -60.60 52.13
C ILE A 72 -16.26 -61.86 52.92
N SER A 73 -17.54 -62.17 53.17
CA SER A 73 -17.95 -63.32 53.98
C SER A 73 -17.81 -64.67 53.26
N TYR A 74 -17.85 -64.63 51.89
CA TYR A 74 -17.78 -65.87 51.10
C TYR A 74 -16.80 -65.68 49.95
N PRO A 75 -15.49 -65.50 50.15
CA PRO A 75 -14.49 -65.19 49.14
C PRO A 75 -14.29 -66.26 48.08
N GLU A 76 -14.69 -67.50 48.37
CA GLU A 76 -14.68 -68.66 47.45
C GLU A 76 -15.77 -68.55 46.38
N VAL A 77 -16.79 -67.72 46.58
CA VAL A 77 -17.89 -67.54 45.59
C VAL A 77 -17.58 -66.42 44.63
N GLU A 78 -16.86 -66.68 43.56
CA GLU A 78 -16.37 -65.71 42.56
C GLU A 78 -17.51 -64.86 41.96
N ARG A 79 -18.73 -65.33 41.94
CA ARG A 79 -19.93 -64.66 41.53
C ARG A 79 -20.22 -63.38 42.32
N TYR A 80 -20.07 -63.39 43.62
CA TYR A 80 -20.30 -62.24 44.48
C TYR A 80 -19.31 -61.15 44.23
N LYS A 81 -18.04 -61.48 43.99
CA LYS A 81 -17.03 -60.53 43.56
C LYS A 81 -17.32 -59.92 42.16
N SER A 82 -17.74 -60.76 41.25
CA SER A 82 -18.09 -60.36 39.87
C SER A 82 -19.24 -59.41 39.90
N ASP A 83 -20.34 -59.69 40.53
CA ASP A 83 -21.53 -58.86 40.60
C ASP A 83 -21.30 -57.61 41.46
N TYR A 84 -20.47 -57.71 42.52
CA TYR A 84 -20.05 -56.52 43.26
C TYR A 84 -19.32 -55.52 42.34
N ILE A 85 -18.32 -55.96 41.60
CA ILE A 85 -17.59 -55.12 40.70
C ILE A 85 -18.52 -54.44 39.65
N ALA A 86 -19.44 -55.23 39.09
CA ALA A 86 -20.39 -54.66 38.09
C ALA A 86 -21.34 -53.65 38.74
N VAL A 87 -21.90 -53.93 39.88
CA VAL A 87 -22.81 -52.96 40.57
C VAL A 87 -22.07 -51.78 41.16
N ALA A 88 -20.86 -51.96 41.69
CA ALA A 88 -20.02 -50.89 42.17
C ALA A 88 -19.61 -49.94 41.02
N GLY A 89 -19.39 -50.47 39.83
CA GLY A 89 -19.17 -49.65 38.60
C GLY A 89 -20.38 -48.78 38.26
N ASN A 90 -21.58 -49.33 38.34
CA ASN A 90 -22.84 -48.60 38.16
C ASN A 90 -23.05 -47.56 39.29
N ALA A 91 -22.68 -47.89 40.51
CA ALA A 91 -22.73 -47.00 41.67
C ALA A 91 -21.64 -45.93 41.66
N LYS A 92 -20.77 -45.90 40.64
CA LYS A 92 -19.61 -44.98 40.50
C LYS A 92 -18.53 -45.13 41.59
N LEU A 93 -18.44 -46.28 42.24
CA LEU A 93 -17.42 -46.61 43.24
C LEU A 93 -16.10 -47.07 42.56
N CYS A 94 -15.61 -46.29 41.62
CA CYS A 94 -14.54 -46.72 40.73
C CYS A 94 -13.20 -47.01 41.44
N THR A 95 -12.90 -46.35 42.55
CA THR A 95 -11.69 -46.61 43.32
C THR A 95 -11.67 -48.08 43.83
N GLU A 96 -12.81 -48.58 44.28
CA GLU A 96 -12.94 -49.95 44.77
C GLU A 96 -12.89 -50.97 43.63
N VAL A 97 -13.56 -50.64 42.51
CA VAL A 97 -13.53 -51.48 41.30
C VAL A 97 -12.10 -51.65 40.79
N ILE A 98 -11.34 -50.53 40.72
CA ILE A 98 -9.95 -50.55 40.28
C ILE A 98 -9.05 -51.31 41.23
N ALA A 99 -9.24 -51.18 42.54
CA ALA A 99 -8.47 -51.90 43.52
C ALA A 99 -8.68 -53.45 43.46
N LEU A 100 -9.87 -53.87 43.01
CA LEU A 100 -10.22 -55.30 42.88
C LEU A 100 -9.87 -55.86 41.48
N SER A 101 -9.54 -55.06 40.53
CA SER A 101 -9.24 -55.45 39.14
C SER A 101 -7.75 -55.68 38.96
N ASN A 102 -7.24 -56.87 39.11
CA ASN A 102 -5.90 -57.26 38.70
C ASN A 102 -5.93 -57.92 37.30
N SER A 103 -4.77 -57.97 36.59
CA SER A 103 -4.68 -58.52 35.25
C SER A 103 -5.18 -59.94 35.09
N GLY A 104 -4.93 -60.79 36.10
CA GLY A 104 -5.40 -62.20 36.09
C GLY A 104 -6.89 -62.32 36.31
N TYR A 105 -7.52 -61.40 37.02
CA TYR A 105 -8.97 -61.40 37.22
C TYR A 105 -9.69 -60.82 35.97
N LEU A 106 -9.14 -59.78 35.39
CA LEU A 106 -9.70 -59.19 34.20
C LEU A 106 -9.89 -60.24 33.08
N THR A 107 -8.88 -61.04 32.81
CA THR A 107 -8.92 -62.02 31.70
C THR A 107 -9.91 -63.19 31.97
N ARG A 108 -10.23 -63.50 33.21
CA ARG A 108 -11.12 -64.60 33.58
C ARG A 108 -12.56 -64.21 33.85
N SER A 109 -12.77 -62.91 34.20
CA SER A 109 -14.10 -62.39 34.56
C SER A 109 -15.08 -62.37 33.39
N PRO A 110 -16.40 -62.41 33.66
CA PRO A 110 -17.44 -62.26 32.63
C PRO A 110 -17.39 -60.88 31.94
N SER A 111 -17.96 -60.80 30.75
CA SER A 111 -17.95 -59.58 29.94
C SER A 111 -18.50 -58.32 30.66
N TYR A 112 -19.63 -58.51 31.39
CA TYR A 112 -20.26 -57.41 32.11
C TYR A 112 -19.37 -56.80 33.23
N VAL A 113 -18.53 -57.66 33.84
CA VAL A 113 -17.52 -57.25 34.85
C VAL A 113 -16.39 -56.51 34.18
N GLN A 114 -15.91 -57.03 33.06
CA GLN A 114 -14.86 -56.39 32.26
C GLN A 114 -15.27 -55.01 31.78
N GLU A 115 -16.51 -54.84 31.33
CA GLU A 115 -17.07 -53.53 30.92
C GLU A 115 -17.16 -52.55 32.10
N ALA A 116 -17.53 -53.02 33.29
CA ALA A 116 -17.55 -52.20 34.52
C ALA A 116 -16.15 -51.75 34.92
N ILE A 117 -15.15 -52.63 34.84
CA ILE A 117 -13.74 -52.31 35.08
C ILE A 117 -13.26 -51.28 34.05
N PHE A 118 -13.50 -51.52 32.77
CA PHE A 118 -13.15 -50.59 31.68
C PHE A 118 -13.76 -49.23 31.93
N SER A 119 -15.05 -49.14 32.22
CA SER A 119 -15.75 -47.87 32.47
C SER A 119 -15.13 -47.09 33.64
N CYS A 120 -14.70 -47.77 34.70
CA CYS A 120 -14.04 -47.12 35.82
C CYS A 120 -12.63 -46.61 35.49
N TYR A 121 -11.84 -47.34 34.71
CA TYR A 121 -10.55 -46.88 34.26
C TYR A 121 -10.69 -45.71 33.26
N ALA A 122 -11.69 -45.74 32.38
CA ALA A 122 -11.98 -44.64 31.48
C ALA A 122 -12.32 -43.32 32.22
N LYS A 123 -13.08 -43.43 33.31
CA LYS A 123 -13.38 -42.28 34.20
C LYS A 123 -12.19 -41.80 35.03
N SER A 124 -11.22 -42.65 35.34
CA SER A 124 -9.99 -42.29 36.03
C SER A 124 -9.01 -41.52 35.14
N GLN A 125 -9.31 -41.38 33.85
CA GLN A 125 -8.50 -40.73 32.82
C GLN A 125 -7.10 -41.32 32.60
N SER A 126 -6.85 -42.53 33.01
CA SER A 126 -5.61 -43.27 32.76
C SER A 126 -5.66 -43.92 31.37
N PHE A 127 -5.35 -43.15 30.29
CA PHE A 127 -5.46 -43.64 28.92
C PHE A 127 -4.73 -44.97 28.69
N ALA A 128 -3.47 -45.07 29.08
CA ALA A 128 -2.65 -46.25 28.80
C ALA A 128 -3.24 -47.53 29.40
N LYS A 129 -3.71 -47.47 30.67
CA LYS A 129 -4.36 -48.60 31.29
C LYS A 129 -5.74 -48.91 30.75
N THR A 130 -6.51 -47.86 30.42
CA THR A 130 -7.83 -48.07 29.79
C THR A 130 -7.68 -48.69 28.41
N GLU A 131 -6.66 -48.30 27.63
CA GLU A 131 -6.36 -48.88 26.33
C GLU A 131 -5.90 -50.34 26.43
N GLU A 132 -5.06 -50.66 27.40
CA GLU A 132 -4.64 -52.06 27.68
C GLU A 132 -5.84 -52.95 27.98
N ILE A 133 -6.75 -52.46 28.83
CA ILE A 133 -7.99 -53.17 29.21
C ILE A 133 -8.91 -53.32 28.00
N ALA A 134 -9.10 -52.25 27.22
CA ALA A 134 -9.88 -52.28 25.98
C ALA A 134 -9.36 -53.34 25.01
N LYS A 135 -8.04 -53.35 24.75
CA LYS A 135 -7.39 -54.34 23.85
C LYS A 135 -7.56 -55.76 24.37
N THR A 136 -7.47 -55.99 25.70
CA THR A 136 -7.67 -57.29 26.34
C THR A 136 -9.10 -57.79 26.14
N ILE A 137 -10.09 -56.95 26.37
CA ILE A 137 -11.51 -57.30 26.24
C ILE A 137 -11.85 -57.56 24.76
N LEU A 138 -11.45 -56.70 23.86
CA LEU A 138 -11.73 -56.80 22.44
C LEU A 138 -10.97 -57.99 21.80
N GLY A 139 -9.77 -58.31 22.29
CA GLY A 139 -9.04 -59.51 21.88
C GLY A 139 -9.76 -60.80 22.20
N LYS A 140 -10.57 -60.82 23.25
CA LYS A 140 -11.34 -61.99 23.70
C LYS A 140 -12.74 -62.02 23.07
N HIS A 141 -13.41 -60.89 22.97
CA HIS A 141 -14.82 -60.82 22.56
C HIS A 141 -15.04 -60.28 21.15
N GLY A 142 -13.98 -59.89 20.46
CA GLY A 142 -13.98 -59.37 19.11
C GLY A 142 -14.29 -57.87 19.02
N LYS A 143 -15.52 -57.47 19.21
CA LYS A 143 -15.97 -56.09 19.07
C LYS A 143 -16.93 -55.69 20.19
N SER A 144 -16.88 -54.44 20.59
CA SER A 144 -17.82 -53.83 21.57
C SER A 144 -18.04 -52.37 21.23
N GLU A 145 -19.26 -52.01 20.91
CA GLU A 145 -19.67 -50.65 20.60
C GLU A 145 -19.32 -49.65 21.73
N SER A 146 -19.67 -50.04 22.98
CA SER A 146 -19.43 -49.20 24.15
C SER A 146 -17.93 -48.95 24.41
N ILE A 147 -17.09 -49.99 24.27
CA ILE A 147 -15.66 -49.87 24.55
C ILE A 147 -14.99 -49.01 23.46
N GLU A 148 -15.26 -49.28 22.17
CA GLU A 148 -14.65 -48.58 21.06
C GLU A 148 -15.05 -47.12 21.03
N LEU A 149 -16.35 -46.81 21.23
CA LEU A 149 -16.84 -45.44 21.36
C LEU A 149 -16.12 -44.68 22.48
N ASN A 150 -16.09 -45.26 23.67
CA ASN A 150 -15.45 -44.62 24.84
C ASN A 150 -13.94 -44.41 24.65
N MET A 151 -13.26 -45.32 23.93
CA MET A 151 -11.84 -45.14 23.59
C MET A 151 -11.61 -43.98 22.62
N VAL A 152 -12.46 -43.81 21.62
CA VAL A 152 -12.36 -42.64 20.73
C VAL A 152 -12.56 -41.35 21.52
N VAL A 153 -13.63 -41.28 22.32
CA VAL A 153 -13.95 -40.10 23.14
C VAL A 153 -12.82 -39.78 24.12
N LEU A 154 -12.29 -40.79 24.82
CA LEU A 154 -11.19 -40.59 25.76
C LEU A 154 -9.90 -40.12 25.05
N ALA A 155 -9.58 -40.68 23.88
CA ALA A 155 -8.42 -40.29 23.10
C ALA A 155 -8.52 -38.82 22.59
N ARG A 156 -9.69 -38.41 22.10
CA ARG A 156 -9.97 -37.05 21.67
C ARG A 156 -9.86 -36.07 22.84
N ASN A 157 -10.52 -36.36 23.98
CA ASN A 157 -10.49 -35.48 25.15
C ASN A 157 -9.07 -35.27 25.71
N GLN A 158 -8.20 -36.28 25.59
CA GLN A 158 -6.79 -36.19 25.99
C GLN A 158 -5.85 -35.73 24.87
N LYS A 159 -6.37 -35.27 23.73
CA LYS A 159 -5.60 -34.80 22.57
C LYS A 159 -4.58 -35.84 22.05
N LYS A 160 -4.89 -37.13 22.17
CA LYS A 160 -4.06 -38.24 21.67
C LYS A 160 -4.47 -38.58 20.24
N GLN A 161 -4.09 -37.75 19.30
CA GLN A 161 -4.54 -37.77 17.89
C GLN A 161 -4.35 -39.13 17.21
N ALA A 162 -3.16 -39.75 17.35
CA ALA A 162 -2.89 -41.05 16.72
C ALA A 162 -3.82 -42.14 17.28
N ALA A 163 -4.06 -42.13 18.57
CA ALA A 163 -4.97 -43.11 19.20
C ALA A 163 -6.43 -42.83 18.82
N ALA A 164 -6.85 -41.57 18.75
CA ALA A 164 -8.20 -41.22 18.29
C ALA A 164 -8.45 -41.68 16.84
N LEU A 165 -7.47 -41.51 15.96
CA LEU A 165 -7.55 -42.04 14.60
C LEU A 165 -7.62 -43.54 14.54
N TYR A 166 -6.78 -44.24 15.30
CA TYR A 166 -6.79 -45.72 15.35
C TYR A 166 -8.13 -46.24 15.87
N TRP A 167 -8.60 -45.76 17.01
CA TRP A 167 -9.84 -46.24 17.62
C TRP A 167 -11.09 -45.87 16.80
N SER A 168 -11.12 -44.70 16.19
CA SER A 168 -12.24 -44.29 15.31
C SER A 168 -12.29 -45.09 14.03
N ALA A 169 -11.14 -45.44 13.45
CA ALA A 169 -11.08 -46.30 12.27
C ALA A 169 -11.55 -47.73 12.61
N ARG A 170 -11.11 -48.25 13.76
CA ARG A 170 -11.56 -49.55 14.26
C ARG A 170 -13.06 -49.55 14.51
N PHE A 171 -13.59 -48.55 15.22
CA PHE A 171 -14.99 -48.43 15.52
C PHE A 171 -15.84 -48.40 14.24
N LEU A 172 -15.42 -47.65 13.25
CA LEU A 172 -16.09 -47.60 11.95
C LEU A 172 -16.03 -48.94 11.21
N GLN A 173 -14.89 -49.63 11.26
CA GLN A 173 -14.74 -50.96 10.66
C GLN A 173 -15.64 -51.99 11.30
N ASP A 174 -15.74 -52.01 12.66
CA ASP A 174 -16.51 -52.97 13.40
C ASP A 174 -18.02 -52.68 13.41
N PHE A 175 -18.38 -51.40 13.25
CA PHE A 175 -19.77 -50.89 13.28
C PHE A 175 -20.07 -49.92 12.12
N PRO A 176 -19.96 -50.31 10.82
CA PRO A 176 -20.05 -49.41 9.67
C PRO A 176 -21.43 -48.77 9.47
N LYS A 177 -22.47 -49.28 10.13
CA LYS A 177 -23.86 -48.75 10.10
C LYS A 177 -24.16 -47.81 11.27
N ASN A 178 -23.22 -47.63 12.17
CA ASN A 178 -23.39 -46.77 13.34
C ASN A 178 -23.02 -45.34 13.02
N ASN A 179 -23.95 -44.44 13.08
CA ASN A 179 -23.73 -43.02 12.77
C ASN A 179 -22.69 -42.39 13.70
N SER A 180 -22.70 -42.72 14.98
CA SER A 180 -21.68 -42.22 15.94
C SER A 180 -20.27 -42.65 15.57
N ALA A 181 -20.10 -43.80 14.90
CA ALA A 181 -18.79 -44.23 14.44
C ALA A 181 -18.27 -43.28 13.32
N TRP A 182 -19.14 -42.88 12.38
CA TRP A 182 -18.82 -41.92 11.34
C TRP A 182 -18.53 -40.54 11.93
N GLU A 183 -19.38 -40.03 12.83
CA GLU A 183 -19.21 -38.74 13.49
C GLU A 183 -17.90 -38.67 14.29
N LEU A 184 -17.61 -39.69 15.05
CA LEU A 184 -16.37 -39.78 15.84
C LEU A 184 -15.14 -39.88 14.92
N ARG A 185 -15.25 -40.56 13.78
CA ARG A 185 -14.17 -40.62 12.78
C ARG A 185 -13.94 -39.25 12.17
N ALA A 186 -15.00 -38.55 11.76
CA ALA A 186 -14.91 -37.18 11.20
C ALA A 186 -14.29 -36.24 12.24
N GLY A 187 -14.76 -36.29 13.51
CA GLY A 187 -14.21 -35.47 14.57
C GLY A 187 -12.73 -35.75 14.89
N ALA A 188 -12.30 -37.02 14.82
CA ALA A 188 -10.89 -37.36 14.99
C ALA A 188 -10.00 -36.84 13.88
N LEU A 189 -10.48 -36.84 12.64
CA LEU A 189 -9.81 -36.23 11.49
C LEU A 189 -9.74 -34.71 11.61
N GLN A 190 -10.81 -34.08 12.06
CA GLN A 190 -10.86 -32.62 12.32
C GLN A 190 -9.85 -32.23 13.41
N ASP A 191 -9.77 -33.00 14.52
CA ASP A 191 -8.79 -32.77 15.60
C ASP A 191 -7.34 -32.93 15.10
N LEU A 192 -7.09 -33.76 14.09
CA LEU A 192 -5.79 -33.92 13.43
C LEU A 192 -5.46 -32.73 12.51
N GLY A 193 -6.46 -32.00 12.05
CA GLY A 193 -6.35 -30.95 11.05
C GLY A 193 -6.66 -31.38 9.62
N ASP A 194 -7.01 -32.65 9.39
CA ASP A 194 -7.49 -33.13 8.08
C ASP A 194 -8.98 -32.79 7.91
N ARG A 195 -9.21 -31.50 7.76
CA ARG A 195 -10.55 -30.91 7.65
C ARG A 195 -11.29 -31.38 6.41
N TYR A 196 -10.56 -31.61 5.31
CA TYR A 196 -11.16 -32.07 4.07
C TYR A 196 -11.73 -33.49 4.20
N ALA A 197 -10.96 -34.42 4.76
CA ALA A 197 -11.45 -35.77 5.00
C ALA A 197 -12.62 -35.78 6.01
N ALA A 198 -12.57 -34.91 7.02
CA ALA A 198 -13.69 -34.76 7.95
C ALA A 198 -14.96 -34.26 7.27
N LEU A 199 -14.83 -33.24 6.39
CA LEU A 199 -15.94 -32.68 5.64
C LEU A 199 -16.62 -33.73 4.75
N LEU A 200 -15.85 -34.54 4.02
CA LEU A 200 -16.40 -35.61 3.19
C LEU A 200 -17.26 -36.60 3.99
N ILE A 201 -16.80 -36.97 5.18
CA ILE A 201 -17.56 -37.87 6.05
C ILE A 201 -18.85 -37.21 6.55
N TYR A 202 -18.79 -35.95 6.99
CA TYR A 202 -20.00 -35.24 7.42
C TYR A 202 -20.98 -35.02 6.28
N GLU A 203 -20.52 -34.75 5.05
CA GLU A 203 -21.38 -34.67 3.86
C GLU A 203 -22.04 -36.00 3.54
N ASP A 204 -21.34 -37.13 3.71
CA ASP A 204 -21.93 -38.44 3.51
C ASP A 204 -22.99 -38.69 4.58
N ILE A 205 -22.74 -38.40 5.84
CA ILE A 205 -23.76 -38.49 6.90
C ILE A 205 -24.99 -37.61 6.53
N ASN A 206 -24.77 -36.37 6.11
CA ASN A 206 -25.84 -35.44 5.72
C ASN A 206 -26.65 -35.94 4.51
N ARG A 207 -26.07 -36.67 3.57
CA ARG A 207 -26.81 -37.31 2.46
C ARG A 207 -27.79 -38.37 2.95
N TYR A 208 -27.43 -39.13 3.99
CA TYR A 208 -28.29 -40.14 4.56
C TYR A 208 -29.29 -39.58 5.59
N GLN A 209 -28.91 -38.49 6.24
CA GLN A 209 -29.72 -37.79 7.23
C GLN A 209 -29.74 -36.27 6.99
N PRO A 210 -30.41 -35.82 5.92
CA PRO A 210 -30.29 -34.42 5.45
C PRO A 210 -30.90 -33.36 6.37
N LYS A 211 -31.49 -33.74 7.47
CA LYS A 211 -32.08 -32.83 8.46
C LYS A 211 -31.49 -33.03 9.88
N ASP A 212 -30.38 -33.70 9.99
CA ASP A 212 -29.71 -33.80 11.29
C ASP A 212 -29.03 -32.48 11.64
N PRO A 213 -29.51 -31.76 12.68
CA PRO A 213 -28.98 -30.47 13.06
C PRO A 213 -27.51 -30.54 13.52
N GLY A 214 -27.11 -31.64 14.14
CA GLY A 214 -25.74 -31.83 14.64
C GLY A 214 -24.75 -31.88 13.50
N THR A 215 -24.98 -32.76 12.52
CA THR A 215 -24.14 -32.90 11.34
C THR A 215 -24.07 -31.61 10.54
N GLN A 216 -25.19 -30.91 10.37
CA GLN A 216 -25.19 -29.62 9.68
C GLN A 216 -24.34 -28.57 10.39
N GLN A 217 -24.38 -28.51 11.73
CA GLN A 217 -23.53 -27.60 12.53
C GLN A 217 -22.05 -27.95 12.41
N GLU A 218 -21.70 -29.24 12.37
CA GLU A 218 -20.32 -29.70 12.21
C GLU A 218 -19.80 -29.35 10.80
N ILE A 219 -20.58 -29.50 9.74
CA ILE A 219 -20.23 -29.07 8.37
C ILE A 219 -19.93 -27.56 8.38
N ILE A 220 -20.81 -26.74 8.97
CA ILE A 220 -20.58 -25.30 9.09
C ILE A 220 -19.27 -25.02 9.83
N GLN A 221 -19.01 -25.74 10.94
CA GLN A 221 -17.79 -25.55 11.72
C GLN A 221 -16.53 -25.89 10.89
N VAL A 222 -16.54 -27.03 10.18
CA VAL A 222 -15.43 -27.45 9.33
C VAL A 222 -15.19 -26.46 8.19
N LEU A 223 -16.23 -25.98 7.52
CA LEU A 223 -16.12 -24.96 6.48
C LEU A 223 -15.47 -23.67 7.00
N LEU A 224 -15.87 -23.21 8.20
CA LEU A 224 -15.25 -22.07 8.86
C LEU A 224 -13.78 -22.30 9.20
N ASP A 225 -13.42 -23.51 9.63
CA ASP A 225 -12.05 -23.89 9.96
C ASP A 225 -11.18 -24.06 8.69
N MET A 226 -11.79 -24.41 7.57
CA MET A 226 -11.14 -24.46 6.24
C MET A 226 -10.97 -23.07 5.61
N GLY A 227 -11.54 -22.02 6.18
CA GLY A 227 -11.52 -20.68 5.58
C GLY A 227 -12.47 -20.53 4.39
N ILE A 228 -13.62 -21.20 4.43
CA ILE A 228 -14.68 -21.14 3.40
C ILE A 228 -15.95 -20.49 4.01
N PRO A 229 -15.86 -19.25 4.52
CA PRO A 229 -16.95 -18.64 5.26
C PRO A 229 -18.17 -18.31 4.40
N HIS A 230 -17.98 -17.99 3.11
CA HIS A 230 -19.09 -17.68 2.21
C HIS A 230 -20.05 -18.84 2.04
N LEU A 231 -19.54 -20.08 1.89
CA LEU A 231 -20.38 -21.28 1.79
C LEU A 231 -21.08 -21.55 3.13
N ALA A 232 -20.35 -21.41 4.25
CA ALA A 232 -20.94 -21.54 5.57
C ALA A 232 -22.11 -20.56 5.76
N LEU A 233 -21.92 -19.29 5.40
CA LEU A 233 -22.95 -18.24 5.50
C LEU A 233 -24.13 -18.52 4.57
N TYR A 234 -23.88 -18.96 3.34
CA TYR A 234 -24.92 -19.39 2.41
C TYR A 234 -25.80 -20.51 2.99
N LEU A 235 -25.19 -21.54 3.56
CA LEU A 235 -25.91 -22.66 4.18
C LEU A 235 -26.78 -22.18 5.35
N ILE A 236 -26.27 -21.25 6.17
CA ILE A 236 -27.01 -20.68 7.29
C ILE A 236 -28.20 -19.81 6.80
N ASP A 237 -27.95 -18.87 5.90
CA ASP A 237 -28.92 -17.83 5.57
C ASP A 237 -29.88 -18.20 4.45
N LYS A 238 -29.46 -19.02 3.48
CA LYS A 238 -30.27 -19.42 2.32
C LYS A 238 -30.87 -20.80 2.47
N GLU A 239 -30.09 -21.76 2.98
CA GLU A 239 -30.58 -23.13 3.18
C GLU A 239 -31.21 -23.31 4.56
N GLY A 240 -31.09 -22.33 5.46
CA GLY A 240 -31.68 -22.35 6.79
C GLY A 240 -31.07 -23.40 7.74
N TRP A 241 -29.81 -23.76 7.52
CA TRP A 241 -29.14 -24.72 8.38
C TRP A 241 -28.96 -24.16 9.80
N PRO A 242 -29.12 -24.98 10.85
CA PRO A 242 -28.94 -24.55 12.21
C PRO A 242 -27.46 -24.20 12.46
N ALA A 243 -27.24 -23.06 13.05
CA ALA A 243 -25.94 -22.62 13.49
C ALA A 243 -26.03 -21.94 14.87
N SER A 244 -25.02 -22.08 15.67
CA SER A 244 -24.91 -21.27 16.88
C SER A 244 -24.72 -19.79 16.51
N LYS A 245 -25.12 -18.87 17.39
CA LYS A 245 -24.91 -17.43 17.20
C LYS A 245 -23.45 -17.09 16.90
N ASN A 246 -22.52 -17.78 17.58
CA ASN A 246 -21.08 -17.58 17.36
C ASN A 246 -20.60 -18.10 15.99
N GLN A 247 -21.13 -19.25 15.53
CA GLN A 247 -20.81 -19.74 14.17
C GLN A 247 -21.30 -18.75 13.11
N LYS A 248 -22.52 -18.24 13.23
CA LYS A 248 -23.06 -17.24 12.33
C LYS A 248 -22.22 -15.96 12.35
N LEU A 249 -21.90 -15.43 13.54
CA LEU A 249 -21.03 -14.25 13.66
C LEU A 249 -19.67 -14.48 12.99
N ARG A 250 -19.05 -15.64 13.25
CA ARG A 250 -17.77 -16.00 12.64
C ARG A 250 -17.87 -16.11 11.12
N ALA A 251 -18.96 -16.68 10.60
CA ALA A 251 -19.21 -16.76 9.16
C ALA A 251 -19.31 -15.37 8.53
N MET A 252 -20.11 -14.48 9.12
CA MET A 252 -20.27 -13.09 8.66
C MET A 252 -18.94 -12.33 8.70
N HIS A 253 -18.26 -12.33 9.82
CA HIS A 253 -16.97 -11.65 10.01
C HIS A 253 -15.92 -12.15 9.02
N ASN A 254 -15.68 -13.47 8.97
CA ASN A 254 -14.67 -14.05 8.09
C ASN A 254 -15.01 -13.86 6.60
N SER A 255 -16.30 -13.84 6.24
CA SER A 255 -16.76 -13.56 4.89
C SER A 255 -16.41 -12.13 4.48
N GLY A 256 -16.74 -11.14 5.33
CA GLY A 256 -16.38 -9.75 5.09
C GLY A 256 -14.86 -9.53 5.04
N ALA A 257 -14.12 -10.12 5.95
CA ALA A 257 -12.65 -10.07 5.95
C ALA A 257 -12.03 -10.71 4.69
N GLN A 258 -12.63 -11.80 4.19
CA GLN A 258 -12.19 -12.47 2.97
C GLN A 258 -12.50 -11.62 1.73
N ASP A 259 -13.70 -11.06 1.64
CA ASP A 259 -14.07 -10.12 0.57
C ASP A 259 -13.10 -8.95 0.53
N LEU A 260 -12.76 -8.41 1.69
CA LEU A 260 -11.79 -7.32 1.81
C LEU A 260 -10.38 -7.72 1.37
N ARG A 261 -9.92 -8.93 1.73
CA ARG A 261 -8.58 -9.42 1.35
C ARG A 261 -8.40 -9.48 -0.17
N TRP A 262 -9.43 -9.93 -0.88
CA TRP A 262 -9.40 -10.09 -2.32
C TRP A 262 -9.92 -8.87 -3.08
N SER A 263 -10.46 -7.87 -2.36
CA SER A 263 -10.90 -6.64 -2.99
C SER A 263 -9.71 -5.79 -3.43
N VAL A 264 -9.82 -5.29 -4.66
CA VAL A 264 -8.94 -4.28 -5.24
C VAL A 264 -9.79 -3.14 -5.76
N ALA A 265 -9.23 -1.95 -5.86
CA ALA A 265 -9.86 -0.85 -6.56
C ALA A 265 -9.76 -1.12 -8.07
N ASP A 266 -10.89 -1.43 -8.71
CA ASP A 266 -10.93 -1.79 -10.12
C ASP A 266 -11.22 -0.55 -10.97
N SER A 267 -10.20 -0.05 -11.67
CA SER A 267 -10.32 1.11 -12.56
C SER A 267 -11.25 0.87 -13.77
N ALA A 268 -11.51 -0.39 -14.13
CA ALA A 268 -12.45 -0.74 -15.18
C ALA A 268 -13.93 -0.55 -14.77
N VAL A 269 -14.24 -0.43 -13.48
CA VAL A 269 -15.60 -0.30 -12.94
C VAL A 269 -15.87 1.14 -12.51
N ALA A 270 -15.65 2.10 -13.42
CA ALA A 270 -16.06 3.48 -13.19
C ALA A 270 -17.61 3.62 -13.24
N PRO A 271 -18.24 4.47 -12.40
CA PRO A 271 -17.63 5.42 -11.48
C PRO A 271 -17.27 4.86 -10.10
N ASN A 272 -17.69 3.64 -9.74
CA ASN A 272 -17.41 3.07 -8.43
C ASN A 272 -16.36 1.94 -8.51
N ARG A 273 -15.09 2.32 -8.60
CA ARG A 273 -13.98 1.37 -8.61
C ARG A 273 -13.77 0.63 -7.28
N PHE A 274 -14.37 1.08 -6.20
CA PHE A 274 -14.29 0.47 -4.88
C PHE A 274 -15.45 -0.47 -4.53
N ILE A 275 -16.26 -0.87 -5.50
CA ILE A 275 -17.47 -1.69 -5.26
C ILE A 275 -17.16 -2.97 -4.45
N ALA A 276 -16.00 -3.58 -4.67
CA ALA A 276 -15.57 -4.77 -3.94
C ALA A 276 -15.18 -4.44 -2.49
N VAL A 277 -14.50 -3.31 -2.27
CA VAL A 277 -14.12 -2.82 -0.94
C VAL A 277 -15.38 -2.41 -0.16
N ASP A 278 -16.29 -1.66 -0.80
CA ASP A 278 -17.55 -1.20 -0.20
C ASP A 278 -18.41 -2.38 0.26
N ARG A 279 -18.44 -3.48 -0.50
CA ARG A 279 -19.11 -4.73 -0.10
C ARG A 279 -18.46 -5.34 1.15
N GLY A 280 -17.13 -5.35 1.23
CA GLY A 280 -16.42 -5.82 2.40
C GLY A 280 -16.69 -4.97 3.64
N ILE A 281 -16.72 -3.64 3.50
CA ILE A 281 -17.11 -2.71 4.58
C ILE A 281 -18.52 -3.01 5.06
N GLN A 282 -19.47 -3.09 4.14
CA GLN A 282 -20.87 -3.39 4.49
C GLN A 282 -20.98 -4.73 5.26
N ALA A 283 -20.33 -5.79 4.79
CA ALA A 283 -20.35 -7.09 5.45
C ALA A 283 -19.74 -7.06 6.87
N LEU A 284 -18.69 -6.27 7.08
CA LEU A 284 -18.09 -6.08 8.40
C LEU A 284 -18.98 -5.24 9.33
N ASP A 285 -19.63 -4.19 8.82
CA ASP A 285 -20.59 -3.38 9.58
C ASP A 285 -21.81 -4.20 10.00
N GLU A 286 -22.36 -5.01 9.09
CA GLU A 286 -23.46 -5.94 9.38
C GLU A 286 -23.01 -6.98 10.43
N SER A 287 -21.78 -7.47 10.34
CA SER A 287 -21.21 -8.39 11.33
C SER A 287 -21.08 -7.75 12.71
N LEU A 288 -20.64 -6.49 12.78
CA LEU A 288 -20.53 -5.74 14.03
C LEU A 288 -21.91 -5.46 14.64
N ALA A 289 -22.89 -5.08 13.83
CA ALA A 289 -24.29 -4.90 14.26
C ALA A 289 -24.88 -6.20 14.81
N TYR A 290 -24.64 -7.32 14.12
CA TYR A 290 -25.06 -8.64 14.59
C TYR A 290 -24.36 -9.02 15.91
N ALA A 291 -23.06 -8.76 16.04
CA ALA A 291 -22.29 -8.99 17.27
C ALA A 291 -22.92 -8.26 18.47
N HIS A 292 -23.28 -6.98 18.29
CA HIS A 292 -24.01 -6.22 19.32
C HIS A 292 -25.34 -6.85 19.66
N SER A 293 -26.13 -7.28 18.67
CA SER A 293 -27.47 -7.85 18.87
C SER A 293 -27.50 -9.14 19.65
N ILE A 294 -26.41 -9.93 19.57
CA ILE A 294 -26.30 -11.22 20.28
C ILE A 294 -25.57 -11.12 21.61
N GLY A 295 -25.06 -9.95 21.98
CA GLY A 295 -24.21 -9.75 23.16
C GLY A 295 -22.86 -10.45 23.03
N ALA A 296 -22.21 -10.36 21.86
CA ALA A 296 -20.88 -10.91 21.64
C ALA A 296 -19.84 -10.32 22.57
N THR A 297 -18.73 -11.02 22.77
CA THR A 297 -17.66 -10.52 23.62
C THR A 297 -16.99 -9.28 23.04
N GLU A 298 -16.44 -8.43 23.88
CA GLU A 298 -15.70 -7.24 23.46
C GLU A 298 -14.53 -7.59 22.52
N ASP A 299 -13.88 -8.75 22.74
CA ASP A 299 -12.78 -9.19 21.88
C ASP A 299 -13.25 -9.57 20.47
N GLN A 300 -14.44 -10.19 20.35
CA GLN A 300 -15.05 -10.48 19.04
C GLN A 300 -15.37 -9.20 18.28
N MET A 301 -15.97 -8.22 18.95
CA MET A 301 -16.27 -6.91 18.35
C MET A 301 -14.98 -6.14 17.99
N THR A 302 -13.97 -6.21 18.83
CA THR A 302 -12.66 -5.59 18.59
C THR A 302 -11.97 -6.18 17.36
N ALA A 303 -12.05 -7.51 17.17
CA ALA A 303 -11.49 -8.16 15.97
C ALA A 303 -12.13 -7.64 14.68
N ILE A 304 -13.46 -7.45 14.65
CA ILE A 304 -14.16 -6.86 13.51
C ILE A 304 -13.71 -5.41 13.27
N LYS A 305 -13.51 -4.63 14.35
CA LYS A 305 -13.02 -3.24 14.24
C LYS A 305 -11.59 -3.16 13.68
N PHE A 306 -10.72 -4.13 13.96
CA PHE A 306 -9.40 -4.19 13.35
C PHE A 306 -9.49 -4.38 11.83
N ASP A 307 -10.39 -5.25 11.36
CA ASP A 307 -10.60 -5.45 9.93
C ASP A 307 -11.28 -4.23 9.27
N LEU A 308 -12.13 -3.50 10.00
CA LEU A 308 -12.67 -2.21 9.53
C LEU A 308 -11.60 -1.13 9.35
N ILE A 309 -10.54 -1.09 10.17
CA ILE A 309 -9.40 -0.20 9.94
C ILE A 309 -8.76 -0.50 8.57
N VAL A 310 -8.52 -1.78 8.27
CA VAL A 310 -7.98 -2.20 6.97
C VAL A 310 -8.93 -1.84 5.83
N ALA A 311 -10.23 -2.03 6.05
CA ALA A 311 -11.27 -1.73 5.07
C ALA A 311 -11.32 -0.23 4.72
N TYR A 312 -11.35 0.63 5.72
CA TYR A 312 -11.33 2.09 5.50
C TYR A 312 -10.02 2.56 4.86
N ASN A 313 -8.88 1.97 5.23
CA ASN A 313 -7.61 2.25 4.54
C ASN A 313 -7.68 1.89 3.04
N LYS A 314 -8.15 0.68 2.70
CA LYS A 314 -8.30 0.25 1.31
C LYS A 314 -9.30 1.11 0.52
N ARG A 315 -10.29 1.72 1.20
CA ARG A 315 -11.28 2.62 0.61
C ARG A 315 -10.76 4.04 0.42
N ASN A 316 -9.56 4.34 0.92
CA ASN A 316 -8.99 5.67 1.05
C ASN A 316 -9.79 6.60 1.99
N GLU A 317 -10.56 6.02 2.91
CA GLU A 317 -11.26 6.74 4.00
C GLU A 317 -10.35 6.83 5.24
N TRP A 318 -9.18 7.40 5.04
CA TRP A 318 -8.10 7.41 6.05
C TRP A 318 -8.52 8.03 7.38
N ASP A 319 -9.36 9.08 7.36
CA ASP A 319 -9.86 9.70 8.59
C ASP A 319 -10.68 8.74 9.44
N LYS A 320 -11.51 7.90 8.81
CA LYS A 320 -12.27 6.87 9.52
C LYS A 320 -11.37 5.78 10.10
N ALA A 321 -10.36 5.35 9.34
CA ALA A 321 -9.39 4.36 9.80
C ALA A 321 -8.64 4.87 11.04
N LEU A 322 -8.13 6.11 11.00
CA LEU A 322 -7.39 6.73 12.09
C LEU A 322 -8.27 7.02 13.31
N ALA A 323 -9.50 7.51 13.13
CA ALA A 323 -10.44 7.73 14.22
C ALA A 323 -10.79 6.42 14.96
N LEU A 324 -10.97 5.32 14.21
CA LEU A 324 -11.23 4.01 14.81
C LEU A 324 -10.00 3.47 15.55
N TYR A 325 -8.80 3.67 15.01
CA TYR A 325 -7.54 3.36 15.66
C TYR A 325 -7.40 4.10 16.99
N ASP A 326 -7.61 5.43 17.01
CA ASP A 326 -7.51 6.25 18.20
C ASP A 326 -8.52 5.81 19.27
N GLN A 327 -9.74 5.46 18.88
CA GLN A 327 -10.75 4.92 19.79
C GLN A 327 -10.30 3.61 20.45
N LEU A 328 -9.68 2.71 19.69
CA LEU A 328 -9.21 1.42 20.20
C LEU A 328 -8.03 1.59 21.16
N ILE A 329 -7.07 2.45 20.82
CA ILE A 329 -5.93 2.78 21.69
C ILE A 329 -6.42 3.44 22.99
N ALA A 330 -7.35 4.41 22.92
CA ALA A 330 -7.93 5.03 24.10
C ALA A 330 -8.65 4.03 25.02
N SER A 331 -9.19 2.94 24.44
CA SER A 331 -9.81 1.83 25.17
C SER A 331 -8.78 0.79 25.69
N GLY A 332 -7.47 1.04 25.55
CA GLY A 332 -6.41 0.15 25.99
C GLY A 332 -6.24 -1.12 25.17
N LYS A 333 -6.79 -1.18 23.94
CA LYS A 333 -6.67 -2.36 23.08
C LYS A 333 -5.31 -2.39 22.37
N ILE A 334 -4.76 -3.59 22.25
CA ILE A 334 -3.52 -3.84 21.49
C ILE A 334 -3.92 -4.12 20.05
N VAL A 335 -3.53 -3.23 19.15
CA VAL A 335 -3.82 -3.35 17.71
C VAL A 335 -2.81 -4.31 17.08
N PRO A 336 -3.25 -5.30 16.28
CA PRO A 336 -2.36 -6.28 15.64
C PRO A 336 -1.58 -5.65 14.48
N ASP A 337 -0.44 -6.27 14.14
CA ASP A 337 0.53 -5.74 13.17
C ASP A 337 -0.09 -5.44 11.80
N TYR A 338 -0.98 -6.29 11.29
CA TYR A 338 -1.64 -6.07 10.00
C TYR A 338 -2.54 -4.82 9.99
N ALA A 339 -3.22 -4.55 11.10
CA ALA A 339 -4.04 -3.35 11.23
C ALA A 339 -3.16 -2.11 11.48
N LEU A 340 -2.04 -2.24 12.22
CA LEU A 340 -1.05 -1.17 12.37
C LEU A 340 -0.41 -0.79 11.03
N LEU A 341 -0.17 -1.76 10.14
CA LEU A 341 0.32 -1.48 8.78
C LEU A 341 -0.71 -0.65 8.00
N ALA A 342 -2.00 -0.96 8.11
CA ALA A 342 -3.07 -0.17 7.51
C ALA A 342 -3.18 1.25 8.12
N VAL A 343 -2.96 1.39 9.44
CA VAL A 343 -2.89 2.70 10.10
C VAL A 343 -1.72 3.52 9.56
N ALA A 344 -0.53 2.92 9.44
CA ALA A 344 0.64 3.59 8.88
C ALA A 344 0.40 4.02 7.42
N SER A 345 -0.20 3.14 6.60
CA SER A 345 -0.61 3.46 5.23
C SER A 345 -1.62 4.62 5.20
N SER A 346 -2.55 4.68 6.16
CA SER A 346 -3.52 5.78 6.26
C SER A 346 -2.85 7.11 6.60
N TYR A 347 -1.83 7.12 7.47
CA TYR A 347 -1.01 8.31 7.72
C TYR A 347 -0.24 8.73 6.47
N SER A 348 0.36 7.79 5.73
CA SER A 348 1.05 8.09 4.45
C SER A 348 0.09 8.68 3.42
N GLY A 349 -1.12 8.12 3.29
CA GLY A 349 -2.17 8.65 2.42
C GLY A 349 -2.60 10.08 2.77
N LYS A 350 -2.48 10.47 4.04
CA LYS A 350 -2.69 11.84 4.52
C LYS A 350 -1.45 12.73 4.47
N HIS A 351 -0.38 12.30 3.83
CA HIS A 351 0.91 13.00 3.78
C HIS A 351 1.50 13.29 5.18
N GLN A 352 1.38 12.33 6.10
CA GLN A 352 1.94 12.41 7.45
C GLN A 352 3.03 11.34 7.66
N PRO A 353 4.15 11.40 6.93
CA PRO A 353 5.16 10.33 6.93
C PRO A 353 5.85 10.20 8.29
N THR A 354 5.91 11.26 9.09
CA THR A 354 6.47 11.20 10.45
C THR A 354 5.64 10.30 11.36
N ASN A 355 4.30 10.43 11.32
CA ASN A 355 3.39 9.59 12.11
C ASN A 355 3.42 8.13 11.63
N ALA A 356 3.42 7.91 10.31
CA ALA A 356 3.58 6.58 9.72
C ALA A 356 4.90 5.93 10.15
N GLY A 357 5.99 6.70 10.15
CA GLY A 357 7.34 6.23 10.48
C GLY A 357 7.49 5.67 11.88
N VAL A 358 6.82 6.27 12.87
CA VAL A 358 6.82 5.76 14.26
C VAL A 358 6.25 4.33 14.32
N ILE A 359 5.18 4.07 13.58
CA ILE A 359 4.53 2.75 13.55
C ILE A 359 5.38 1.77 12.74
N LEU A 360 5.82 2.19 11.55
CA LEU A 360 6.57 1.35 10.63
C LEU A 360 7.93 0.94 11.19
N GLN A 361 8.64 1.85 11.87
CA GLN A 361 9.91 1.52 12.51
C GLN A 361 9.72 0.40 13.54
N ARG A 362 8.68 0.49 14.37
CA ARG A 362 8.35 -0.56 15.36
C ARG A 362 8.02 -1.90 14.68
N LEU A 363 7.25 -1.89 13.60
CA LEU A 363 6.91 -3.09 12.85
C LEU A 363 8.16 -3.70 12.19
N TYR A 364 9.01 -2.87 11.61
CA TYR A 364 10.25 -3.28 10.96
C TYR A 364 11.25 -3.88 11.96
N ASP A 365 11.39 -3.29 13.14
CA ASP A 365 12.26 -3.82 14.22
C ASP A 365 11.78 -5.20 14.69
N LYS A 366 10.47 -5.42 14.72
CA LYS A 366 9.85 -6.68 15.10
C LYS A 366 9.97 -7.76 14.03
N ASN A 367 9.77 -7.42 12.76
CA ASN A 367 9.78 -8.34 11.64
C ASN A 367 10.33 -7.71 10.36
N SER A 368 11.64 -7.52 10.33
CA SER A 368 12.33 -6.93 9.18
C SER A 368 12.46 -7.85 7.96
N ALA A 369 11.87 -9.05 7.99
CA ALA A 369 11.84 -9.98 6.85
C ALA A 369 10.49 -9.96 6.11
N ASP A 370 9.47 -9.33 6.68
CA ASP A 370 8.15 -9.17 6.07
C ASP A 370 8.23 -8.19 4.90
N LEU A 371 7.78 -8.63 3.73
CA LEU A 371 7.88 -7.86 2.48
C LEU A 371 7.02 -6.60 2.51
N ASP A 372 5.81 -6.67 3.04
CA ASP A 372 4.88 -5.55 3.09
C ASP A 372 5.39 -4.47 4.05
N ILE A 373 5.96 -4.90 5.19
CA ILE A 373 6.59 -3.98 6.16
C ILE A 373 7.84 -3.34 5.57
N GLN A 374 8.69 -4.11 4.87
CA GLN A 374 9.87 -3.56 4.20
C GLN A 374 9.50 -2.53 3.15
N LEU A 375 8.51 -2.83 2.32
CA LEU A 375 8.05 -1.93 1.26
C LEU A 375 7.46 -0.64 1.85
N ALA A 376 6.59 -0.76 2.85
CA ALA A 376 6.03 0.39 3.53
C ALA A 376 7.10 1.25 4.23
N GLN A 377 8.09 0.62 4.87
CA GLN A 377 9.22 1.31 5.50
C GLN A 377 10.08 2.04 4.47
N TYR A 378 10.36 1.40 3.32
CA TYR A 378 11.11 2.01 2.23
C TYR A 378 10.44 3.29 1.72
N PHE A 379 9.15 3.23 1.37
CA PHE A 379 8.42 4.40 0.90
C PHE A 379 8.36 5.49 1.96
N ASN A 380 8.11 5.14 3.21
CA ASN A 380 8.07 6.10 4.29
C ASN A 380 9.41 6.83 4.52
N LEU A 381 10.53 6.11 4.44
CA LEU A 381 11.87 6.71 4.52
C LEU A 381 12.16 7.63 3.32
N THR A 382 11.69 7.25 2.13
CA THR A 382 11.79 8.07 0.92
C THR A 382 10.96 9.34 1.05
N ASP A 383 9.75 9.25 1.59
CA ASP A 383 8.89 10.41 1.86
C ASP A 383 9.52 11.38 2.87
N GLN A 384 10.32 10.87 3.79
CA GLN A 384 11.05 11.66 4.78
C GLN A 384 12.41 12.17 4.28
N ASP A 385 12.77 12.01 3.01
CA ASP A 385 14.09 12.31 2.43
C ASP A 385 15.26 11.58 3.11
N GLN A 386 14.98 10.46 3.82
CA GLN A 386 15.98 9.62 4.46
C GLN A 386 16.57 8.61 3.48
N PHE A 387 17.05 9.09 2.34
CA PHE A 387 17.52 8.26 1.22
C PHE A 387 18.58 7.21 1.56
N PRO A 388 19.58 7.49 2.42
CA PRO A 388 20.56 6.45 2.77
C PRO A 388 19.91 5.24 3.48
N ALA A 389 18.96 5.48 4.38
CA ALA A 389 18.22 4.42 5.08
C ALA A 389 17.23 3.71 4.14
N ALA A 390 16.50 4.47 3.31
CA ALA A 390 15.60 3.93 2.29
C ALA A 390 16.36 2.97 1.34
N LYS A 391 17.56 3.36 0.89
CA LYS A 391 18.39 2.51 0.04
C LYS A 391 18.74 1.18 0.69
N GLN A 392 19.10 1.17 1.97
CA GLN A 392 19.42 -0.07 2.68
C GLN A 392 18.22 -1.03 2.73
N VAL A 393 17.01 -0.48 2.95
CA VAL A 393 15.78 -1.28 2.95
C VAL A 393 15.49 -1.81 1.55
N LEU A 394 15.60 -0.98 0.51
CA LEU A 394 15.36 -1.38 -0.89
C LEU A 394 16.37 -2.45 -1.35
N ASP A 395 17.65 -2.29 -1.03
CA ASP A 395 18.69 -3.27 -1.38
C ASP A 395 18.41 -4.63 -0.73
N LYS A 396 17.99 -4.63 0.55
CA LYS A 396 17.61 -5.84 1.29
C LYS A 396 16.36 -6.49 0.68
N LEU A 397 15.34 -5.71 0.39
CA LEU A 397 14.09 -6.16 -0.23
C LEU A 397 14.37 -6.78 -1.61
N THR A 398 15.14 -6.11 -2.44
CA THR A 398 15.54 -6.59 -3.77
C THR A 398 16.31 -7.91 -3.69
N ALA A 399 17.27 -8.03 -2.75
CA ALA A 399 18.02 -9.27 -2.54
C ALA A 399 17.11 -10.43 -2.10
N GLN A 400 16.15 -10.16 -1.20
CA GLN A 400 15.18 -11.14 -0.74
C GLN A 400 14.26 -11.61 -1.88
N LEU A 401 13.75 -10.69 -2.69
CA LEU A 401 12.90 -11.01 -3.84
C LEU A 401 13.66 -11.80 -4.92
N LYS A 402 14.93 -11.46 -5.16
CA LYS A 402 15.81 -12.19 -6.09
C LYS A 402 16.02 -13.65 -5.68
N SER A 403 16.10 -13.92 -4.39
CA SER A 403 16.32 -15.27 -3.84
C SER A 403 15.02 -16.08 -3.74
N ARG A 404 13.86 -15.49 -3.99
CA ARG A 404 12.56 -16.16 -3.85
C ARG A 404 12.38 -17.24 -4.90
N PRO A 405 11.89 -18.45 -4.53
CA PRO A 405 11.61 -19.50 -5.49
C PRO A 405 10.57 -19.09 -6.53
N LYS A 406 10.86 -19.31 -7.80
CA LYS A 406 10.01 -18.91 -8.95
C LYS A 406 8.61 -19.57 -8.97
N TYR A 407 8.44 -20.70 -8.27
CA TYR A 407 7.15 -21.41 -8.19
C TYR A 407 6.22 -20.89 -7.09
N LEU A 408 6.68 -19.97 -6.25
CA LEU A 408 5.78 -19.32 -5.29
C LEU A 408 4.89 -18.31 -6.01
N PRO A 409 3.64 -18.12 -5.58
CA PRO A 409 2.76 -17.09 -6.13
C PRO A 409 3.48 -15.74 -6.11
N ASN A 410 3.38 -14.99 -7.21
CA ASN A 410 3.96 -13.66 -7.28
C ASN A 410 3.21 -12.76 -6.29
N PRO A 411 3.93 -12.06 -5.41
CA PRO A 411 3.34 -10.98 -4.63
C PRO A 411 3.01 -9.80 -5.57
N ASP A 412 2.21 -8.87 -5.08
CA ASP A 412 1.91 -7.62 -5.82
C ASP A 412 3.17 -6.80 -6.14
N PHE A 413 4.25 -7.03 -5.40
CA PHE A 413 5.57 -6.43 -5.60
C PHE A 413 6.63 -7.53 -5.73
N ASP A 414 7.11 -7.78 -6.94
CA ASP A 414 8.08 -8.82 -7.27
C ASP A 414 9.50 -8.27 -7.50
N TYR A 415 10.43 -9.14 -7.91
CA TYR A 415 11.81 -8.75 -8.21
C TYR A 415 11.90 -7.72 -9.35
N THR A 416 11.05 -7.82 -10.36
CA THR A 416 10.99 -6.87 -11.48
C THR A 416 10.52 -5.50 -10.97
N SER A 417 9.47 -5.48 -10.16
CA SER A 417 8.99 -4.26 -9.51
C SER A 417 10.08 -3.59 -8.66
N ALA A 418 10.87 -4.39 -7.92
CA ALA A 418 11.99 -3.85 -7.13
C ALA A 418 13.10 -3.24 -8.00
N LEU A 419 13.36 -3.79 -9.18
CA LEU A 419 14.34 -3.22 -10.13
C LEU A 419 13.80 -1.92 -10.75
N ILE A 420 12.53 -1.85 -11.08
CA ILE A 420 11.88 -0.63 -11.58
C ILE A 420 11.90 0.45 -10.49
N GLU A 421 11.57 0.07 -9.25
CA GLU A 421 11.61 0.99 -8.11
C GLU A 421 13.03 1.50 -7.82
N ALA A 422 14.07 0.70 -8.08
CA ALA A 422 15.44 1.17 -7.98
C ALA A 422 15.80 2.24 -9.03
N VAL A 423 15.09 2.32 -10.15
CA VAL A 423 15.17 3.46 -11.11
C VAL A 423 14.47 4.67 -10.52
N SER A 424 13.24 4.51 -10.03
CA SER A 424 12.45 5.57 -9.39
C SER A 424 13.19 6.18 -8.20
N PHE A 425 13.86 5.37 -7.40
CA PHE A 425 14.66 5.81 -6.26
C PHE A 425 15.78 6.79 -6.62
N GLU A 426 16.47 6.59 -7.75
CA GLU A 426 17.45 7.57 -8.23
C GLU A 426 16.74 8.84 -8.71
N SER A 427 15.60 8.71 -9.36
CA SER A 427 14.80 9.85 -9.83
C SER A 427 14.28 10.71 -8.68
N TYR A 428 13.86 10.13 -7.55
CA TYR A 428 13.44 10.87 -6.36
C TYR A 428 14.55 11.76 -5.77
N GLN A 429 15.80 11.39 -5.99
CA GLN A 429 16.98 12.18 -5.63
C GLN A 429 17.44 13.13 -6.75
N GLU A 430 16.70 13.22 -7.83
CA GLU A 430 17.04 13.97 -9.05
C GLU A 430 18.34 13.47 -9.75
N LYS A 431 18.78 12.23 -9.44
CA LYS A 431 19.95 11.58 -10.06
C LYS A 431 19.56 10.90 -11.37
N TYR A 432 19.05 11.64 -12.30
CA TYR A 432 18.47 11.09 -13.53
C TYR A 432 19.47 10.33 -14.41
N GLN A 433 20.75 10.66 -14.38
CA GLN A 433 21.78 9.90 -15.09
C GLN A 433 21.97 8.50 -14.50
N GLU A 434 21.91 8.38 -13.17
CA GLU A 434 21.99 7.07 -12.52
C GLU A 434 20.69 6.28 -12.74
N ALA A 435 19.55 6.95 -12.77
CA ALA A 435 18.28 6.35 -13.19
C ALA A 435 18.38 5.79 -14.62
N ASP A 436 18.93 6.54 -15.57
CA ASP A 436 19.12 6.10 -16.96
C ASP A 436 20.04 4.86 -17.08
N LYS A 437 21.11 4.81 -16.31
CA LYS A 437 22.01 3.64 -16.29
C LYS A 437 21.31 2.36 -15.83
N LYS A 438 20.35 2.48 -14.92
CA LYS A 438 19.51 1.36 -14.47
C LYS A 438 18.37 1.06 -15.41
N LEU A 439 17.80 2.10 -16.03
CA LEU A 439 16.65 2.00 -16.93
C LEU A 439 16.97 1.31 -18.25
N ALA A 440 18.11 1.66 -18.85
CA ALA A 440 18.49 1.19 -20.19
C ALA A 440 18.54 -0.36 -20.31
N PRO A 441 19.16 -1.12 -19.41
CA PRO A 441 19.14 -2.57 -19.49
C PRO A 441 17.74 -3.15 -19.30
N LEU A 442 16.91 -2.57 -18.42
CA LEU A 442 15.54 -3.03 -18.18
C LEU A 442 14.65 -2.84 -19.41
N LEU A 443 14.76 -1.70 -20.09
CA LEU A 443 14.04 -1.45 -21.34
C LEU A 443 14.46 -2.43 -22.45
N SER A 444 15.72 -2.89 -22.45
CA SER A 444 16.17 -3.91 -23.39
C SER A 444 15.61 -5.31 -23.07
N GLU A 445 15.46 -5.64 -21.79
CA GLU A 445 15.02 -6.98 -21.35
C GLU A 445 13.50 -7.12 -21.32
N ILE A 446 12.78 -6.09 -20.90
CA ILE A 446 11.32 -6.11 -20.75
C ILE A 446 10.64 -4.86 -21.36
N PRO A 447 10.83 -4.62 -22.68
CA PRO A 447 10.41 -3.37 -23.34
C PRO A 447 8.91 -3.09 -23.32
N SER A 448 8.10 -4.10 -23.02
CA SER A 448 6.64 -4.03 -23.00
C SER A 448 6.06 -4.00 -21.59
N ASN A 449 6.86 -3.85 -20.55
CA ASN A 449 6.35 -3.74 -19.18
C ASN A 449 5.77 -2.34 -18.97
N ALA A 450 4.47 -2.25 -18.65
CA ALA A 450 3.77 -0.98 -18.51
C ALA A 450 4.33 -0.11 -17.37
N ASP A 451 4.69 -0.70 -16.23
CA ASP A 451 5.25 0.04 -15.09
C ASP A 451 6.64 0.58 -15.40
N LEU A 452 7.45 -0.21 -16.12
CA LEU A 452 8.75 0.26 -16.60
C LEU A 452 8.60 1.43 -17.58
N LEU A 453 7.64 1.35 -18.49
CA LEU A 453 7.36 2.42 -19.45
C LEU A 453 6.86 3.69 -18.74
N LYS A 454 5.98 3.58 -17.74
CA LYS A 454 5.58 4.72 -16.91
C LYS A 454 6.77 5.35 -16.18
N THR A 455 7.62 4.52 -15.61
CA THR A 455 8.84 4.98 -14.92
C THR A 455 9.80 5.67 -15.90
N ALA A 456 10.00 5.11 -17.09
CA ALA A 456 10.78 5.74 -18.14
C ALA A 456 10.20 7.10 -18.54
N GLY A 457 8.89 7.18 -18.74
CA GLY A 457 8.19 8.44 -19.02
C GLY A 457 8.40 9.48 -17.91
N SER A 458 8.30 9.07 -16.65
CA SER A 458 8.52 9.94 -15.48
C SER A 458 9.97 10.48 -15.41
N VAL A 459 10.96 9.63 -15.66
CA VAL A 459 12.36 10.05 -15.71
C VAL A 459 12.59 11.06 -16.85
N ARG A 460 12.04 10.79 -18.04
CA ARG A 460 12.16 11.74 -19.19
C ARG A 460 11.46 13.06 -18.93
N GLU A 461 10.25 13.04 -18.36
CA GLU A 461 9.54 14.27 -17.98
C GLU A 461 10.36 15.10 -16.99
N ALA A 462 10.94 14.48 -15.98
CA ALA A 462 11.78 15.14 -14.99
C ALA A 462 13.08 15.72 -15.58
N GLN A 463 13.61 15.11 -16.64
CA GLN A 463 14.74 15.64 -17.42
C GLN A 463 14.33 16.77 -18.39
N GLY A 464 13.02 17.09 -18.47
CA GLY A 464 12.47 18.03 -19.45
C GLY A 464 12.49 17.51 -20.90
N MET A 465 12.50 16.19 -21.09
CA MET A 465 12.43 15.49 -22.38
C MET A 465 10.97 15.06 -22.63
N HIS A 466 10.12 16.03 -22.90
CA HIS A 466 8.68 15.86 -22.90
C HIS A 466 8.14 15.02 -24.07
N GLU A 467 8.80 15.09 -25.25
CA GLU A 467 8.46 14.27 -26.41
C GLU A 467 8.78 12.78 -26.15
N ALA A 468 9.97 12.51 -25.62
CA ALA A 468 10.34 11.14 -25.21
C ALA A 468 9.44 10.61 -24.08
N ALA A 469 9.04 11.46 -23.12
CA ALA A 469 8.10 11.08 -22.06
C ALA A 469 6.73 10.72 -22.63
N GLU A 470 6.22 11.54 -23.57
CA GLU A 470 4.96 11.27 -24.29
C GLU A 470 4.96 9.90 -24.95
N ASP A 471 6.05 9.56 -25.66
CA ASP A 471 6.19 8.27 -26.34
C ASP A 471 6.05 7.10 -25.35
N TYR A 472 6.79 7.11 -24.22
CA TYR A 472 6.71 6.05 -23.22
C TYR A 472 5.32 5.93 -22.60
N TYR A 473 4.70 7.02 -22.20
CA TYR A 473 3.35 7.01 -21.64
C TYR A 473 2.30 6.58 -22.66
N SER A 474 2.44 6.99 -23.93
CA SER A 474 1.54 6.56 -25.00
C SER A 474 1.58 5.05 -25.22
N ILE A 475 2.77 4.44 -25.17
CA ILE A 475 2.92 2.98 -25.28
C ILE A 475 2.31 2.31 -24.06
N ALA A 476 2.59 2.78 -22.84
CA ALA A 476 2.02 2.23 -21.60
C ALA A 476 0.48 2.29 -21.63
N ALA A 477 -0.11 3.43 -21.98
CA ALA A 477 -1.56 3.60 -22.08
C ALA A 477 -2.23 2.74 -23.17
N LYS A 478 -1.49 2.41 -24.26
CA LYS A 478 -2.00 1.47 -25.28
C LYS A 478 -1.97 0.03 -24.82
N GLN A 479 -1.01 -0.35 -23.97
CA GLN A 479 -0.92 -1.70 -23.42
C GLN A 479 -1.98 -1.94 -22.35
N ASP A 480 -2.19 -0.96 -21.48
CA ASP A 480 -3.28 -0.97 -20.51
C ASP A 480 -4.14 0.29 -20.66
N PRO A 481 -5.22 0.23 -21.46
CA PRO A 481 -6.13 1.34 -21.63
C PRO A 481 -6.90 1.76 -20.38
N GLN A 482 -6.82 0.99 -19.29
CA GLN A 482 -7.42 1.32 -18.00
C GLN A 482 -6.41 1.97 -17.03
N ASP A 483 -5.12 1.98 -17.36
CA ASP A 483 -4.10 2.62 -16.54
C ASP A 483 -4.27 4.15 -16.54
N VAL A 484 -4.78 4.62 -15.41
CA VAL A 484 -5.05 6.05 -15.17
C VAL A 484 -3.76 6.85 -15.06
N GLU A 485 -2.70 6.27 -14.49
CA GLU A 485 -1.41 6.94 -14.31
C GLU A 485 -0.69 7.13 -15.64
N ALA A 486 -0.75 6.14 -16.53
CA ALA A 486 -0.21 6.27 -17.89
C ALA A 486 -0.94 7.37 -18.68
N LYS A 487 -2.28 7.45 -18.58
CA LYS A 487 -3.07 8.52 -19.22
C LYS A 487 -2.71 9.91 -18.69
N ILE A 488 -2.58 10.06 -17.38
CA ILE A 488 -2.21 11.32 -16.75
C ILE A 488 -0.76 11.69 -17.10
N GLY A 489 0.16 10.72 -17.11
CA GLY A 489 1.54 10.93 -17.53
C GLY A 489 1.62 11.45 -18.97
N TYR A 490 0.89 10.81 -19.90
CA TYR A 490 0.74 11.28 -21.26
C TYR A 490 0.21 12.72 -21.35
N ALA A 491 -0.87 13.01 -20.64
CA ALA A 491 -1.47 14.34 -20.63
C ALA A 491 -0.52 15.40 -20.05
N ASN A 492 0.24 15.08 -19.00
CA ASN A 492 1.24 15.98 -18.43
C ASN A 492 2.38 16.28 -19.42
N ALA A 493 2.90 15.27 -20.11
CA ALA A 493 3.93 15.45 -21.14
C ALA A 493 3.42 16.35 -22.30
N ARG A 494 2.17 16.17 -22.71
CA ARG A 494 1.51 17.04 -23.71
C ARG A 494 1.34 18.47 -23.20
N MET A 495 0.95 18.65 -21.92
CA MET A 495 0.86 19.99 -21.33
C MET A 495 2.22 20.69 -21.29
N SER A 496 3.29 19.97 -20.98
CA SER A 496 4.66 20.51 -20.95
C SER A 496 5.17 20.91 -22.33
N GLN A 497 4.61 20.33 -23.39
CA GLN A 497 4.82 20.72 -24.78
C GLN A 497 3.87 21.85 -25.23
N GLY A 498 2.94 22.33 -24.39
CA GLY A 498 1.98 23.36 -24.68
C GLY A 498 0.64 22.89 -25.28
N ASP A 499 0.39 21.57 -25.35
CA ASP A 499 -0.91 21.03 -25.72
C ASP A 499 -1.88 21.03 -24.54
N ILE A 500 -2.34 22.20 -24.19
CA ILE A 500 -3.24 22.43 -23.07
C ILE A 500 -4.61 21.74 -23.27
N PRO A 501 -5.22 21.73 -24.47
CA PRO A 501 -6.50 21.05 -24.68
C PRO A 501 -6.48 19.57 -24.36
N THR A 502 -5.44 18.82 -24.75
CA THR A 502 -5.31 17.38 -24.44
C THR A 502 -5.23 17.15 -22.94
N PHE A 503 -4.42 17.95 -22.23
CA PHE A 503 -4.31 17.87 -20.78
C PHE A 503 -5.66 18.16 -20.08
N LEU A 504 -6.30 19.27 -20.44
CA LEU A 504 -7.58 19.69 -19.88
C LEU A 504 -8.66 18.62 -20.07
N ASN A 505 -8.79 18.05 -21.25
CA ASN A 505 -9.77 17.02 -21.57
C ASN A 505 -9.52 15.76 -20.73
N THR A 506 -8.28 15.28 -20.68
CA THR A 506 -7.90 14.08 -19.94
C THR A 506 -8.17 14.24 -18.43
N VAL A 507 -7.76 15.37 -17.84
CA VAL A 507 -7.98 15.60 -16.40
C VAL A 507 -9.46 15.73 -16.08
N ASN A 508 -10.25 16.45 -16.91
CA ASN A 508 -11.69 16.59 -16.69
C ASN A 508 -12.45 15.26 -16.83
N GLU A 509 -12.00 14.34 -17.69
CA GLU A 509 -12.54 13.00 -17.84
C GLU A 509 -12.26 12.13 -16.59
N LEU A 510 -11.04 12.18 -16.09
CA LEU A 510 -10.58 11.28 -15.04
C LEU A 510 -10.92 11.76 -13.62
N ARG A 511 -10.91 13.07 -13.39
CA ARG A 511 -11.09 13.69 -12.08
C ARG A 511 -12.36 13.22 -11.32
N PRO A 512 -13.54 13.07 -11.95
CA PRO A 512 -14.76 12.65 -11.23
C PRO A 512 -14.68 11.27 -10.59
N SER A 513 -13.96 10.34 -11.22
CA SER A 513 -13.90 8.93 -10.81
C SER A 513 -12.61 8.52 -10.10
N TYR A 514 -11.55 9.33 -10.22
CA TYR A 514 -10.18 8.95 -9.81
C TYR A 514 -9.48 10.05 -8.99
N SER A 515 -10.24 10.95 -8.36
CA SER A 515 -9.70 12.09 -7.59
C SER A 515 -8.84 11.69 -6.38
N ASP A 516 -8.93 10.44 -5.94
CA ASP A 516 -8.14 9.85 -4.86
C ASP A 516 -6.80 9.25 -5.35
N ILE A 517 -6.58 9.14 -6.67
CA ILE A 517 -5.28 8.78 -7.23
C ILE A 517 -4.38 10.02 -7.25
N ASN A 518 -3.22 9.95 -6.61
CA ASN A 518 -2.30 11.08 -6.47
C ASN A 518 -1.92 11.72 -7.81
N ALA A 519 -1.71 10.93 -8.87
CA ALA A 519 -1.42 11.46 -10.20
C ALA A 519 -2.55 12.34 -10.73
N VAL A 520 -3.81 11.91 -10.57
CA VAL A 520 -5.00 12.67 -11.00
C VAL A 520 -5.19 13.90 -10.12
N LYS A 521 -5.02 13.77 -8.79
CA LYS A 521 -5.10 14.88 -7.85
C LYS A 521 -4.09 15.99 -8.22
N ASN A 522 -2.82 15.63 -8.40
CA ASN A 522 -1.76 16.56 -8.74
C ASN A 522 -2.01 17.21 -10.12
N ALA A 523 -2.48 16.44 -11.11
CA ALA A 523 -2.85 16.98 -12.41
C ALA A 523 -4.04 17.95 -12.33
N ALA A 524 -5.04 17.63 -11.47
CA ALA A 524 -6.17 18.52 -11.23
C ALA A 524 -5.74 19.83 -10.55
N GLU A 525 -4.86 19.79 -9.56
CA GLU A 525 -4.28 20.97 -8.91
C GLU A 525 -3.47 21.82 -9.92
N ARG A 526 -2.70 21.16 -10.79
CA ARG A 526 -1.97 21.83 -11.89
C ARG A 526 -2.94 22.49 -12.88
N LEU A 527 -4.04 21.82 -13.22
CA LEU A 527 -5.09 22.39 -14.06
C LEU A 527 -5.78 23.58 -13.39
N ASP A 528 -6.11 23.47 -12.12
CA ASP A 528 -6.73 24.56 -11.36
C ASP A 528 -5.79 25.76 -11.26
N ALA A 529 -4.48 25.54 -11.02
CA ALA A 529 -3.46 26.58 -11.05
C ALA A 529 -3.28 27.18 -12.46
N TYR A 530 -3.39 26.39 -13.52
CA TYR A 530 -3.34 26.90 -14.89
C TYR A 530 -4.49 27.86 -15.19
N LYS A 531 -5.68 27.60 -14.67
CA LYS A 531 -6.88 28.44 -14.85
C LYS A 531 -6.84 29.76 -14.10
N GLU A 532 -5.90 29.95 -13.19
CA GLU A 532 -5.74 31.20 -12.43
C GLU A 532 -4.96 32.24 -13.21
N GLY A 533 -5.15 33.53 -12.88
CA GLY A 533 -4.26 34.59 -13.24
C GLY A 533 -2.97 34.55 -12.43
N TYR A 534 -1.95 35.25 -12.85
CA TYR A 534 -0.72 35.36 -12.07
C TYR A 534 -0.05 36.70 -12.24
N VAL A 535 0.74 37.09 -11.25
CA VAL A 535 1.57 38.29 -11.27
C VAL A 535 3.04 37.89 -11.15
N THR A 536 3.88 38.49 -11.99
CA THR A 536 5.35 38.39 -11.86
C THR A 536 5.94 39.78 -11.59
N GLY A 537 6.94 39.79 -10.72
CA GLY A 537 7.68 41.00 -10.43
C GLY A 537 9.18 40.76 -10.41
N ASN A 538 9.91 41.65 -11.07
CA ASN A 538 11.37 41.70 -11.06
C ASN A 538 11.82 43.09 -10.61
N PHE A 539 12.57 43.17 -9.52
CA PHE A 539 13.11 44.38 -8.98
C PHE A 539 14.63 44.26 -8.87
N VAL A 540 15.36 45.19 -9.42
CA VAL A 540 16.81 45.24 -9.34
C VAL A 540 17.25 46.62 -8.84
N LEU A 541 18.11 46.59 -7.84
CA LEU A 541 18.76 47.80 -7.28
C LEU A 541 20.26 47.64 -7.51
N GLY A 542 20.87 48.62 -8.09
CA GLY A 542 22.30 48.69 -8.30
C GLY A 542 22.93 49.96 -7.72
N ASN A 543 24.07 49.79 -7.09
CA ASN A 543 24.90 50.89 -6.58
C ASN A 543 26.33 50.65 -7.02
N GLY A 544 26.94 51.60 -7.72
CA GLY A 544 28.28 51.38 -8.21
C GLY A 544 29.03 52.68 -8.51
N GLN A 545 30.33 52.53 -8.77
CA GLN A 545 31.18 53.64 -9.18
C GLN A 545 31.68 53.40 -10.61
N TYR A 546 31.58 54.44 -11.41
CA TYR A 546 32.11 54.49 -12.77
C TYR A 546 32.90 55.79 -12.97
N LEU A 547 34.16 55.70 -13.37
CA LEU A 547 35.04 56.85 -13.57
C LEU A 547 35.00 57.86 -12.35
N GLY A 548 34.91 57.30 -11.11
CA GLY A 548 34.89 58.09 -9.90
C GLY A 548 33.56 58.68 -9.52
N GLN A 549 32.48 58.44 -10.28
CA GLN A 549 31.12 58.91 -9.98
C GLN A 549 30.25 57.75 -9.48
N THR A 550 29.48 57.98 -8.43
CA THR A 550 28.52 57.03 -7.89
C THR A 550 27.24 57.05 -8.72
N ASN A 551 26.74 55.86 -9.08
CA ASN A 551 25.47 55.68 -9.77
C ASN A 551 24.58 54.66 -9.04
N ASN A 552 23.31 55.01 -8.88
CA ASN A 552 22.28 54.18 -8.33
C ASN A 552 21.27 53.83 -9.40
N ASN A 553 21.13 52.58 -9.71
CA ASN A 553 20.19 52.06 -10.68
C ASN A 553 19.02 51.38 -10.02
N ARG A 554 17.80 51.63 -10.46
CA ARG A 554 16.61 50.93 -10.07
C ARG A 554 15.88 50.44 -11.31
N THR A 555 15.55 49.17 -11.34
CA THR A 555 14.68 48.59 -12.36
C THR A 555 13.53 47.90 -11.66
N SER A 556 12.30 48.16 -12.10
CA SER A 556 11.10 47.47 -11.69
C SER A 556 10.34 47.02 -12.94
N ASP A 557 10.00 45.77 -12.99
CA ASP A 557 9.17 45.19 -14.06
C ASP A 557 8.09 44.32 -13.41
N LEU A 558 6.85 44.75 -13.53
CA LEU A 558 5.69 44.08 -12.99
C LEU A 558 4.77 43.70 -14.15
N ARG A 559 4.39 42.41 -14.21
CA ARG A 559 3.44 41.92 -15.20
C ARG A 559 2.29 41.18 -14.49
N VAL A 560 1.09 41.43 -14.94
CA VAL A 560 -0.13 40.78 -14.45
C VAL A 560 -0.80 40.08 -15.62
N TYR A 561 -0.87 38.76 -15.55
CA TYR A 561 -1.48 37.92 -16.57
C TYR A 561 -2.89 37.52 -16.14
N SER A 562 -3.81 37.56 -17.08
CA SER A 562 -5.18 37.08 -16.86
C SER A 562 -5.23 35.56 -16.68
N ALA A 563 -6.34 35.06 -16.17
CA ALA A 563 -6.75 33.69 -16.48
C ALA A 563 -6.75 33.46 -18.00
N PRO A 564 -6.63 32.20 -18.47
CA PRO A 564 -6.74 31.90 -19.90
C PRO A 564 -8.05 32.45 -20.49
N ILE A 565 -7.96 33.23 -21.56
CA ILE A 565 -9.13 33.77 -22.28
C ILE A 565 -9.75 32.68 -23.15
N ASP A 566 -8.91 31.93 -23.79
CA ASP A 566 -9.14 30.64 -24.41
C ASP A 566 -8.00 29.73 -23.95
N THR A 567 -8.10 28.45 -24.12
CA THR A 567 -7.13 27.48 -23.56
C THR A 567 -5.66 27.86 -23.80
N ASN A 568 -5.37 28.54 -24.89
CA ASN A 568 -4.01 28.85 -25.33
C ASN A 568 -3.60 30.33 -25.18
N PHE A 569 -4.53 31.22 -24.83
CA PHE A 569 -4.27 32.69 -24.83
C PHE A 569 -4.44 33.26 -23.43
N ARG A 570 -3.57 34.25 -23.10
CA ARG A 570 -3.70 35.08 -21.90
C ARG A 570 -3.49 36.55 -22.32
N GLY A 571 -4.31 37.42 -21.78
CA GLY A 571 -4.02 38.85 -21.80
C GLY A 571 -3.07 39.21 -20.67
N PHE A 572 -2.23 40.21 -20.83
CA PHE A 572 -1.44 40.76 -19.74
C PHE A 572 -1.34 42.27 -19.78
N ALA A 573 -1.09 42.84 -18.59
CA ALA A 573 -0.68 44.22 -18.41
C ALA A 573 0.73 44.23 -17.80
N ARG A 574 1.52 45.19 -18.22
CA ARG A 574 2.89 45.39 -17.74
C ARG A 574 3.12 46.81 -17.30
N TYR A 575 3.81 46.99 -16.20
CA TYR A 575 4.40 48.26 -15.77
C TYR A 575 5.90 48.06 -15.60
N ARG A 576 6.67 49.00 -16.19
CA ARG A 576 8.12 49.05 -15.98
C ARG A 576 8.52 50.43 -15.52
N ASP A 577 9.44 50.47 -14.58
CA ASP A 577 10.08 51.70 -14.10
C ASP A 577 11.60 51.46 -14.08
N LEU A 578 12.30 52.29 -14.80
CA LEU A 578 13.73 52.24 -14.83
C LEU A 578 14.27 53.65 -14.54
N ASN A 579 15.14 53.70 -13.55
CA ASN A 579 15.79 54.92 -13.13
C ASN A 579 17.29 54.64 -13.01
N SER A 580 18.07 55.47 -13.67
CA SER A 580 19.53 55.48 -13.56
C SER A 580 19.93 56.78 -12.89
N GLY A 581 20.68 56.68 -11.77
CA GLY A 581 20.94 57.81 -10.84
C GLY A 581 21.95 58.85 -11.30
N PRO A 582 22.50 59.70 -10.39
CA PRO A 582 22.72 61.12 -10.66
C PRO A 582 23.78 61.49 -11.69
N ALA A 583 24.66 60.54 -12.10
CA ALA A 583 25.69 60.90 -13.09
C ALA A 583 25.14 61.09 -14.52
N ILE A 584 24.18 60.27 -14.92
CA ILE A 584 23.41 60.40 -16.15
C ILE A 584 21.97 60.02 -15.83
N PRO A 585 21.09 60.97 -15.49
CA PRO A 585 19.73 60.67 -15.10
C PRO A 585 18.95 60.27 -16.34
N VAL A 586 18.62 59.00 -16.41
CA VAL A 586 17.68 58.45 -17.39
C VAL A 586 16.55 57.81 -16.60
N THR A 587 15.35 58.25 -16.89
CA THR A 587 14.13 57.67 -16.37
C THR A 587 13.27 57.21 -17.51
N ASP A 588 12.91 55.94 -17.54
CA ASP A 588 11.92 55.40 -18.45
C ASP A 588 10.83 54.71 -17.63
N GLN A 589 9.62 55.22 -17.74
CA GLN A 589 8.43 54.64 -17.11
C GLN A 589 7.44 54.33 -18.23
N GLY A 590 6.99 53.13 -18.25
CA GLY A 590 6.07 52.68 -19.28
C GLY A 590 5.05 51.70 -18.76
N ALA A 591 3.83 51.84 -19.27
CA ALA A 591 2.79 50.86 -19.15
C ALA A 591 2.49 50.24 -20.49
N GLY A 592 2.22 48.97 -20.52
CA GLY A 592 1.90 48.23 -21.73
C GLY A 592 0.89 47.13 -21.44
N GLY A 593 0.47 46.49 -22.50
CA GLY A 593 -0.35 45.28 -22.40
C GLY A 593 -0.21 44.46 -23.67
N GLY A 594 -0.56 43.20 -23.55
CA GLY A 594 -0.35 42.28 -24.66
C GLY A 594 -1.12 40.97 -24.53
N ILE A 595 -0.77 40.10 -25.43
CA ILE A 595 -1.32 38.75 -25.50
C ILE A 595 -0.16 37.76 -25.51
N GLN A 596 -0.27 36.76 -24.67
CA GLN A 596 0.60 35.58 -24.68
C GLN A 596 -0.17 34.39 -25.30
N TYR A 597 0.51 33.66 -26.15
CA TYR A 597 0.03 32.41 -26.77
C TYR A 597 0.95 31.26 -26.34
N THR A 598 0.34 30.15 -25.92
CA THR A 598 1.03 28.90 -25.68
C THR A 598 0.32 27.80 -26.47
N GLY A 599 1.01 27.15 -27.36
CA GLY A 599 0.51 26.06 -28.21
C GLY A 599 1.51 24.92 -28.28
N LEU A 600 1.14 23.83 -28.94
CA LEU A 600 2.02 22.67 -29.08
C LEU A 600 3.39 23.10 -29.68
N ASN A 601 4.41 22.94 -28.86
CA ASN A 601 5.80 23.29 -29.19
C ASN A 601 6.02 24.76 -29.59
N GLN A 602 5.09 25.67 -29.25
CA GLN A 602 5.13 27.07 -29.64
C GLN A 602 4.77 28.00 -28.49
N GLU A 603 5.53 29.07 -28.36
CA GLU A 603 5.21 30.18 -27.48
C GLU A 603 5.35 31.49 -28.24
N ALA A 604 4.45 32.42 -28.04
CA ALA A 604 4.53 33.73 -28.61
C ALA A 604 3.97 34.80 -27.67
N GLU A 605 4.54 36.01 -27.72
CA GLU A 605 4.07 37.16 -26.96
C GLU A 605 4.08 38.39 -27.84
N LEU A 606 2.97 39.12 -27.83
CA LEU A 606 2.84 40.44 -28.50
C LEU A 606 2.50 41.48 -27.44
N GLU A 607 3.23 42.60 -27.42
CA GLU A 607 3.04 43.68 -26.44
C GLU A 607 3.05 45.05 -27.16
N VAL A 608 2.17 45.89 -26.69
CA VAL A 608 2.14 47.32 -27.07
C VAL A 608 2.17 48.17 -25.81
N GLY A 609 2.84 49.29 -25.86
CA GLY A 609 3.00 50.13 -24.66
C GLY A 609 3.07 51.60 -24.94
N SER A 610 3.26 52.39 -23.89
CA SER A 610 3.47 53.80 -23.91
C SER A 610 4.67 54.21 -24.80
N ALA A 611 4.70 55.41 -25.27
CA ALA A 611 5.76 55.98 -26.11
C ALA A 611 6.03 55.22 -27.42
N GLY A 612 5.03 54.48 -27.93
CA GLY A 612 5.14 53.71 -29.18
C GLY A 612 5.98 52.43 -29.03
N TYR A 613 6.11 51.91 -27.81
CA TYR A 613 6.73 50.64 -27.54
C TYR A 613 5.94 49.49 -28.20
N PHE A 614 6.67 48.60 -28.83
CA PHE A 614 6.12 47.37 -29.41
C PHE A 614 7.12 46.22 -29.20
N ARG A 615 6.65 45.06 -28.83
CA ARG A 615 7.46 43.84 -28.71
C ARG A 615 6.71 42.65 -29.32
N ALA A 616 7.42 41.87 -30.07
CA ALA A 616 6.98 40.58 -30.58
C ALA A 616 8.09 39.57 -30.35
N GLU A 617 7.77 38.47 -29.77
CA GLU A 617 8.69 37.33 -29.63
C GLU A 617 7.98 36.01 -29.84
N GLY A 618 8.73 35.03 -30.30
CA GLY A 618 8.23 33.67 -30.46
C GLY A 618 9.36 32.66 -30.32
N THR A 619 9.02 31.51 -29.79
CA THR A 619 9.90 30.35 -29.67
C THR A 619 9.19 29.16 -30.29
N GLN A 620 9.90 28.40 -31.12
CA GLN A 620 9.49 27.10 -31.63
C GLN A 620 10.41 26.05 -31.09
N THR A 621 9.85 25.09 -30.34
CA THR A 621 10.54 23.86 -29.96
C THR A 621 10.51 22.91 -31.17
N LEU A 622 11.67 22.42 -31.58
CA LEU A 622 11.83 21.53 -32.73
C LEU A 622 11.91 20.07 -32.29
N SER A 623 12.42 19.83 -31.09
CA SER A 623 12.51 18.54 -30.41
C SER A 623 12.84 18.75 -28.94
N ASP A 624 12.87 17.72 -28.16
CA ASP A 624 13.33 17.77 -26.76
C ASP A 624 14.69 18.46 -26.60
N GLN A 625 15.52 18.43 -27.64
CA GLN A 625 16.88 18.96 -27.57
C GLN A 625 17.01 20.37 -28.16
N TRP A 626 16.18 20.74 -29.12
CA TRP A 626 16.40 21.96 -29.92
C TRP A 626 15.19 22.88 -29.90
N ALA A 627 15.45 24.17 -29.70
CA ALA A 627 14.46 25.22 -29.88
C ALA A 627 15.09 26.44 -30.59
N VAL A 628 14.28 27.16 -31.33
CA VAL A 628 14.67 28.40 -32.02
C VAL A 628 13.77 29.54 -31.57
N GLY A 629 14.35 30.70 -31.32
CA GLY A 629 13.62 31.88 -30.92
C GLY A 629 13.90 33.07 -31.80
N VAL A 630 12.89 33.91 -31.99
CA VAL A 630 12.99 35.18 -32.70
C VAL A 630 12.35 36.29 -31.87
N SER A 631 12.90 37.48 -31.90
CA SER A 631 12.36 38.63 -31.17
C SER A 631 12.54 39.92 -31.94
N TYR A 632 11.60 40.83 -31.78
CA TYR A 632 11.70 42.20 -32.26
C TYR A 632 11.09 43.16 -31.23
N GLU A 633 11.81 44.24 -30.95
CA GLU A 633 11.35 45.27 -30.00
C GLU A 633 11.62 46.66 -30.59
N LYS A 634 10.57 47.45 -30.69
CA LYS A 634 10.62 48.85 -31.15
C LYS A 634 10.60 49.77 -29.94
N ASN A 635 11.39 50.85 -30.00
CA ASN A 635 11.57 51.75 -28.87
C ASN A 635 12.01 51.02 -27.59
N ALA A 636 12.87 50.04 -27.81
CA ALA A 636 13.46 49.27 -26.73
C ALA A 636 14.32 50.17 -25.86
N PHE A 637 14.26 49.88 -24.59
CA PHE A 637 15.13 50.52 -23.63
C PHE A 637 16.43 49.74 -23.52
N TYR A 638 17.57 50.41 -23.70
CA TYR A 638 18.88 49.80 -23.57
C TYR A 638 19.56 50.26 -22.29
N LEU A 639 19.68 49.39 -21.34
CA LEU A 639 20.47 49.60 -20.12
C LEU A 639 21.50 48.51 -20.00
N MET A 640 22.74 48.87 -19.85
CA MET A 640 23.76 47.89 -19.50
C MET A 640 23.72 47.68 -17.97
N PRO A 641 23.59 46.43 -17.48
CA PRO A 641 23.54 46.17 -16.07
C PRO A 641 24.72 46.79 -15.32
N GLY A 642 24.46 47.58 -14.27
CA GLY A 642 25.48 48.26 -13.48
C GLY A 642 26.19 49.43 -14.19
N SER A 643 25.78 49.79 -15.38
CA SER A 643 26.36 50.90 -16.09
C SER A 643 25.61 52.20 -15.86
N LEU A 644 26.32 53.30 -15.97
CA LEU A 644 25.79 54.63 -15.98
C LEU A 644 25.03 55.03 -17.24
N TYR A 645 25.01 54.11 -18.21
CA TYR A 645 24.60 54.46 -19.56
C TYR A 645 23.32 53.75 -19.94
N ALA A 646 22.32 54.51 -20.22
CA ALA A 646 21.07 54.04 -20.75
C ALA A 646 20.72 54.88 -21.98
N THR A 647 20.06 54.31 -22.96
CA THR A 647 19.45 55.04 -24.04
C THR A 647 18.05 54.50 -24.29
N SER A 648 17.13 55.35 -24.73
CA SER A 648 15.78 54.97 -25.08
C SER A 648 15.57 55.17 -26.56
N GLY A 649 14.54 54.53 -27.14
CA GLY A 649 14.15 54.71 -28.54
C GLY A 649 14.94 53.91 -29.56
N GLY A 650 15.69 52.94 -29.15
CA GLY A 650 16.33 51.95 -30.03
C GLY A 650 15.38 50.84 -30.48
N ASN A 651 15.66 50.26 -31.62
CA ASN A 651 14.98 49.03 -32.06
C ASN A 651 15.95 47.87 -31.99
N VAL A 652 15.47 46.70 -31.57
CA VAL A 652 16.30 45.50 -31.53
C VAL A 652 15.59 44.32 -32.20
N GLY A 653 16.31 43.62 -33.06
CA GLY A 653 15.89 42.32 -33.59
C GLY A 653 16.86 41.26 -33.15
N GLY A 654 16.35 40.08 -32.79
CA GLY A 654 17.17 38.99 -32.32
C GLY A 654 16.70 37.62 -32.79
N MET A 655 17.67 36.72 -32.85
CA MET A 655 17.40 35.29 -33.00
C MET A 655 18.29 34.47 -32.07
N ASN A 656 17.82 33.34 -31.67
CA ASN A 656 18.61 32.41 -30.85
C ASN A 656 18.28 30.97 -31.17
N VAL A 657 19.24 30.10 -30.90
CA VAL A 657 19.11 28.64 -30.91
C VAL A 657 19.46 28.16 -29.53
N LYS A 658 18.58 27.35 -28.97
CA LYS A 658 18.77 26.69 -27.70
C LYS A 658 18.99 25.21 -27.96
N TRP A 659 19.93 24.60 -27.22
CA TRP A 659 20.16 23.16 -27.18
C TRP A 659 20.21 22.71 -25.73
N LYS A 660 19.62 21.55 -25.44
CA LYS A 660 19.70 20.94 -24.14
C LYS A 660 19.92 19.42 -24.24
N ASN A 661 20.60 18.85 -23.25
CA ASN A 661 20.77 17.43 -23.12
C ASN A 661 20.21 17.02 -21.74
N GLY A 662 18.90 16.76 -21.72
CA GLY A 662 18.15 16.51 -20.50
C GLY A 662 18.31 17.65 -19.48
N ASP A 663 18.57 17.26 -18.23
CA ASP A 663 18.76 18.18 -17.10
C ASP A 663 20.23 18.57 -16.85
N THR A 664 21.15 18.03 -17.65
CA THR A 664 22.58 18.11 -17.35
C THR A 664 23.30 19.25 -18.05
N THR A 665 22.95 19.51 -19.30
CA THR A 665 23.61 20.51 -20.12
C THR A 665 22.59 21.29 -20.92
N ASP A 666 22.72 22.59 -20.90
CA ASP A 666 22.02 23.48 -21.85
C ASP A 666 22.98 24.48 -22.43
N ALA A 667 22.72 24.85 -23.66
CA ALA A 667 23.49 25.85 -24.42
C ALA A 667 22.54 26.75 -25.16
N LEU A 668 22.94 28.00 -25.30
CA LEU A 668 22.27 29.01 -26.10
C LEU A 668 23.29 29.73 -26.94
N LEU A 669 22.98 29.92 -28.21
CA LEU A 669 23.71 30.82 -29.11
C LEU A 669 22.71 31.81 -29.69
N GLY A 670 23.01 33.11 -29.59
CA GLY A 670 22.14 34.17 -30.06
C GLY A 670 22.86 35.25 -30.84
N TYR A 671 22.10 35.91 -31.68
CA TYR A 671 22.48 37.12 -32.40
C TYR A 671 21.44 38.18 -32.13
N ARG A 672 21.89 39.44 -31.89
CA ARG A 672 21.05 40.65 -31.79
C ARG A 672 21.62 41.78 -32.63
N TYR A 673 20.72 42.50 -33.27
CA TYR A 673 21.02 43.73 -33.95
C TYR A 673 20.21 44.86 -33.33
N TRP A 674 20.89 45.90 -32.87
CA TRP A 674 20.33 47.11 -32.27
C TRP A 674 20.51 48.29 -33.18
N ALA A 675 19.42 48.96 -33.53
CA ALA A 675 19.44 50.27 -34.16
C ALA A 675 19.22 51.32 -33.08
N LEU A 676 20.30 51.88 -32.57
CA LEU A 676 20.32 52.83 -31.46
C LEU A 676 20.47 54.26 -32.02
N PRO A 677 20.13 55.34 -31.27
CA PRO A 677 20.37 56.68 -31.68
C PRO A 677 21.86 56.90 -32.00
N ASN A 678 22.12 57.28 -33.26
CA ASN A 678 23.45 57.57 -33.83
C ASN A 678 24.45 56.38 -33.78
N ASN A 679 23.98 55.18 -33.66
CA ASN A 679 24.84 53.97 -33.56
C ASN A 679 24.05 52.73 -33.95
N ASN A 680 24.70 51.72 -34.54
CA ASN A 680 24.18 50.39 -34.68
C ASN A 680 25.08 49.42 -33.88
N LYS A 681 24.49 48.53 -33.15
CA LYS A 681 25.21 47.52 -32.40
C LYS A 681 24.83 46.11 -32.89
N GLN A 682 25.82 45.29 -33.15
CA GLN A 682 25.66 43.85 -33.39
C GLN A 682 26.22 43.08 -32.18
N GLU A 683 25.57 42.03 -31.81
CA GLU A 683 25.98 41.20 -30.69
C GLU A 683 25.79 39.72 -31.00
N ILE A 684 26.85 38.98 -30.90
CA ILE A 684 26.81 37.50 -30.86
C ILE A 684 27.09 37.09 -29.41
N TYR A 685 26.24 36.29 -28.88
CA TYR A 685 26.39 35.81 -27.49
C TYR A 685 26.03 34.35 -27.36
N GLY A 686 26.62 33.71 -26.38
CA GLY A 686 26.32 32.32 -26.05
C GLY A 686 26.60 31.98 -24.61
N ASN A 687 25.89 31.02 -24.10
CA ASN A 687 26.19 30.42 -22.83
C ASN A 687 26.05 28.88 -22.88
N VAL A 688 26.80 28.21 -22.06
CA VAL A 688 26.69 26.76 -21.81
C VAL A 688 26.63 26.57 -20.33
N ASN A 689 25.63 25.86 -19.85
CA ASN A 689 25.51 25.46 -18.47
C ASN A 689 25.71 23.95 -18.38
N GLN A 690 26.52 23.52 -17.41
CA GLN A 690 26.79 22.10 -17.13
C GLN A 690 26.53 21.81 -15.69
N ARG A 691 25.62 20.89 -15.41
CA ARG A 691 25.44 20.29 -14.09
C ARG A 691 26.61 19.37 -13.79
N LEU A 692 27.36 19.65 -12.71
CA LEU A 692 28.47 18.83 -12.26
C LEU A 692 28.09 17.81 -11.23
N LEU A 693 27.24 18.20 -10.27
CA LEU A 693 26.79 17.36 -9.17
C LEU A 693 25.32 17.62 -8.86
N THR A 694 24.59 16.56 -8.62
CA THR A 694 23.21 16.61 -8.13
C THR A 694 23.09 15.66 -6.94
N GLU A 695 22.79 16.24 -5.79
CA GLU A 695 22.30 15.55 -4.62
C GLU A 695 20.97 16.19 -4.21
N TYR A 696 20.15 15.47 -3.49
CA TYR A 696 18.82 15.99 -3.12
C TYR A 696 18.88 17.32 -2.33
N ASN A 697 19.97 17.56 -1.61
CA ASN A 697 20.15 18.73 -0.75
C ASN A 697 21.21 19.73 -1.25
N TYR A 698 21.93 19.43 -2.32
CA TYR A 698 22.81 20.41 -2.96
C TYR A 698 23.00 20.13 -4.46
N LYS A 699 23.25 21.20 -5.22
CA LYS A 699 23.50 21.14 -6.66
C LYS A 699 24.68 22.05 -7.00
N VAL A 700 25.53 21.57 -7.89
CA VAL A 700 26.70 22.34 -8.38
C VAL A 700 26.64 22.43 -9.88
N ASP A 701 26.59 23.65 -10.40
CA ASP A 701 26.59 23.93 -11.83
C ASP A 701 27.79 24.82 -12.20
N VAL A 702 28.33 24.60 -13.39
CA VAL A 702 29.32 25.50 -14.02
C VAL A 702 28.70 26.07 -15.30
N SER A 703 28.79 27.38 -15.47
CA SER A 703 28.36 28.05 -16.68
C SER A 703 29.54 28.71 -17.36
N GLY A 704 29.57 28.64 -18.70
CA GLY A 704 30.45 29.43 -19.54
C GLY A 704 29.67 30.48 -20.30
N TRP A 705 30.13 31.68 -20.33
CA TRP A 705 29.56 32.80 -21.12
C TRP A 705 30.57 33.34 -22.14
N PHE A 706 30.08 33.63 -23.34
CA PHE A 706 30.76 34.33 -24.42
C PHE A 706 29.87 35.45 -24.93
N GLY A 707 30.44 36.66 -25.13
CA GLY A 707 29.79 37.78 -25.75
C GLY A 707 30.79 38.53 -26.66
N ASN A 708 30.37 38.84 -27.89
CA ASN A 708 31.09 39.76 -28.77
C ASN A 708 30.10 40.80 -29.26
N GLN A 709 30.43 42.06 -29.03
CA GLN A 709 29.64 43.19 -29.51
C GLN A 709 30.46 44.14 -30.37
N GLN A 710 29.87 44.65 -31.41
CA GLN A 710 30.44 45.62 -32.34
C GLN A 710 29.50 46.80 -32.49
N ASN A 711 30.01 48.02 -32.35
CA ASN A 711 29.30 49.25 -32.54
C ASN A 711 29.85 50.02 -33.75
N THR A 712 28.98 50.70 -34.51
CA THR A 712 29.38 51.49 -35.65
C THR A 712 29.92 52.88 -35.24
N ASN A 713 29.58 53.33 -34.06
CA ASN A 713 29.99 54.61 -33.52
C ASN A 713 30.23 54.57 -32.03
N SER A 714 31.40 54.92 -31.56
CA SER A 714 31.75 55.03 -30.15
C SER A 714 31.61 56.44 -29.56
N ASN A 715 31.39 57.42 -30.40
CA ASN A 715 31.21 58.83 -30.02
C ASN A 715 29.71 59.12 -29.77
N VAL A 716 29.16 58.48 -28.77
CA VAL A 716 27.76 58.58 -28.35
C VAL A 716 27.71 58.85 -26.85
N SER A 717 26.56 59.28 -26.34
CA SER A 717 26.36 59.60 -24.90
C SER A 717 26.24 58.41 -23.99
N TYR A 718 26.37 57.22 -24.53
CA TYR A 718 26.28 55.94 -23.77
C TYR A 718 27.48 55.04 -24.07
N PHE A 719 27.65 53.99 -23.29
CA PHE A 719 28.78 53.06 -23.48
C PHE A 719 28.64 52.26 -24.79
N ALA A 720 29.54 52.52 -25.71
CA ALA A 720 29.54 51.91 -27.06
C ALA A 720 30.97 51.66 -27.57
N PRO A 721 31.69 50.68 -27.02
CA PRO A 721 33.04 50.32 -27.53
C PRO A 721 32.90 49.82 -28.96
N ILE A 722 33.78 50.24 -29.91
CA ILE A 722 33.75 49.77 -31.28
C ILE A 722 33.73 48.24 -31.36
N ASN A 723 34.51 47.60 -30.58
CA ASN A 723 34.46 46.14 -30.39
C ASN A 723 34.73 45.79 -28.93
N GLN A 724 33.94 44.87 -28.42
CA GLN A 724 34.16 44.27 -27.11
C GLN A 724 33.94 42.76 -27.16
N THR A 725 34.82 42.02 -26.59
CA THR A 725 34.67 40.57 -26.40
C THR A 725 34.78 40.26 -24.93
N GLU A 726 33.88 39.42 -24.43
CA GLU A 726 33.86 38.94 -23.04
C GLU A 726 33.74 37.44 -22.96
N TYR A 727 34.50 36.88 -22.05
CA TYR A 727 34.43 35.45 -21.66
C TYR A 727 34.36 35.35 -20.15
N SER A 728 33.48 34.51 -19.62
CA SER A 728 33.47 34.22 -18.20
C SER A 728 33.03 32.82 -17.90
N SER A 729 33.45 32.33 -16.77
CA SER A 729 32.96 31.10 -16.20
C SER A 729 32.39 31.38 -14.82
N THR A 730 31.28 30.74 -14.48
CA THR A 730 30.56 30.92 -13.22
C THR A 730 30.38 29.57 -12.59
N LEU A 731 30.77 29.44 -11.31
CA LEU A 731 30.40 28.33 -10.45
C LEU A 731 29.18 28.72 -9.64
N ASN A 732 28.14 27.88 -9.70
CA ASN A 732 26.93 28.03 -8.92
C ASN A 732 26.79 26.86 -7.95
N LEU A 733 26.49 27.18 -6.69
CA LEU A 733 26.20 26.21 -5.64
C LEU A 733 24.83 26.53 -5.05
N ARG A 734 23.92 25.54 -5.07
CA ARG A 734 22.62 25.62 -4.41
C ARG A 734 22.61 24.62 -3.27
N ILE A 735 22.14 25.02 -2.09
CA ILE A 735 22.06 24.20 -0.89
C ILE A 735 20.65 24.30 -0.35
N LEU A 736 19.99 23.15 -0.19
CA LEU A 736 18.69 23.05 0.45
C LEU A 736 18.85 23.30 1.94
N GLN A 737 18.19 24.33 2.47
CA GLN A 737 18.16 24.63 3.89
C GLN A 737 17.03 23.88 4.59
N TRP A 738 15.88 23.85 3.94
CA TRP A 738 14.69 23.24 4.49
C TRP A 738 13.71 22.86 3.39
N ARG A 739 12.99 21.75 3.57
CA ARG A 739 11.87 21.32 2.76
C ARG A 739 10.77 20.80 3.69
N ASP A 740 9.53 21.12 3.38
CA ASP A 740 8.38 20.52 4.03
C ASP A 740 8.28 19.03 3.64
N ILE A 741 8.37 18.16 4.63
CA ILE A 741 8.38 16.71 4.43
C ILE A 741 6.98 16.19 4.07
N GLU A 742 5.93 16.84 4.58
CA GLU A 742 4.56 16.35 4.42
C GLU A 742 4.04 16.56 2.99
N THR A 743 4.17 17.77 2.45
CA THR A 743 3.60 18.09 1.14
C THR A 743 4.62 18.20 0.03
N LYS A 744 5.91 18.36 0.35
CA LYS A 744 7.02 18.65 -0.58
C LYS A 744 6.84 19.95 -1.40
N LYS A 745 5.84 20.76 -1.06
CA LYS A 745 5.45 21.98 -1.80
C LYS A 745 6.15 23.24 -1.31
N TYR A 746 6.80 23.16 -0.20
CA TYR A 746 7.50 24.29 0.42
C TYR A 746 8.96 23.93 0.57
N ASP A 747 9.83 24.71 -0.03
CA ASP A 747 11.28 24.56 0.15
C ASP A 747 12.00 25.92 0.19
N PHE A 748 13.19 25.87 0.76
CA PHE A 748 14.05 27.02 0.93
C PHE A 748 15.48 26.65 0.60
N TRP A 749 16.04 27.35 -0.41
CA TRP A 749 17.40 27.12 -0.92
C TRP A 749 18.28 28.33 -0.71
N HIS A 750 19.53 28.10 -0.34
CA HIS A 750 20.61 29.07 -0.48
C HIS A 750 21.27 28.91 -1.86
N ARG A 751 21.65 30.04 -2.44
CA ARG A 751 22.36 30.07 -3.71
C ARG A 751 23.60 30.94 -3.59
N PHE A 752 24.77 30.37 -3.95
CA PHE A 752 26.05 31.05 -4.02
C PHE A 752 26.52 31.00 -5.45
N PHE A 753 27.11 32.09 -5.92
CA PHE A 753 27.73 32.10 -7.25
C PHE A 753 29.03 32.89 -7.24
N ALA A 754 29.98 32.45 -8.07
CA ALA A 754 31.25 33.12 -8.28
C ALA A 754 31.65 33.03 -9.75
N SER A 755 31.84 34.15 -10.38
CA SER A 755 32.28 34.24 -11.77
C SER A 755 33.66 34.89 -11.89
N TYR A 756 34.42 34.39 -12.83
CA TYR A 756 35.66 35.04 -13.27
C TYR A 756 35.70 35.05 -14.80
N GLY A 757 36.18 36.17 -15.37
CA GLY A 757 36.27 36.32 -16.81
C GLY A 757 37.22 37.45 -17.22
N VAL A 758 37.26 37.67 -18.53
CA VAL A 758 38.07 38.69 -19.16
C VAL A 758 37.25 39.47 -20.16
N VAL A 759 37.41 40.76 -20.15
CA VAL A 759 36.84 41.68 -21.14
C VAL A 759 37.95 42.35 -21.93
N THR A 760 37.86 42.24 -23.22
CA THR A 760 38.74 42.91 -24.21
C THR A 760 37.95 44.00 -24.94
N GLN A 761 38.44 45.21 -24.95
CA GLN A 761 37.80 46.34 -25.59
C GLN A 761 38.76 47.03 -26.59
N SER A 762 38.25 47.48 -27.74
CA SER A 762 39.05 48.18 -28.71
C SER A 762 39.75 49.39 -28.12
N GLY A 763 41.09 49.46 -28.32
CA GLY A 763 41.91 50.57 -27.79
C GLY A 763 42.35 50.42 -26.34
N TYR A 764 42.00 49.32 -25.66
CA TYR A 764 42.33 49.08 -24.26
C TYR A 764 42.95 47.70 -24.06
N ILE A 765 43.72 47.55 -23.00
CA ILE A 765 44.20 46.24 -22.56
C ILE A 765 43.05 45.38 -22.05
N SER A 766 43.18 44.05 -22.21
CA SER A 766 42.25 43.10 -21.62
C SER A 766 42.29 43.17 -20.09
N LEU A 767 41.12 43.30 -19.46
CA LEU A 767 40.99 43.38 -18.01
C LEU A 767 40.09 42.27 -17.47
N PRO A 768 40.38 41.78 -16.26
CA PRO A 768 39.55 40.79 -15.60
C PRO A 768 38.20 41.37 -15.18
N MET A 769 37.16 40.54 -15.32
CA MET A 769 35.87 40.74 -14.68
C MET A 769 35.64 39.67 -13.65
N ASN A 770 34.91 40.00 -12.61
CA ASN A 770 34.44 39.04 -11.63
C ASN A 770 33.10 39.41 -11.06
N ASN A 771 32.37 38.41 -10.65
CA ASN A 771 31.09 38.56 -9.98
C ASN A 771 30.95 37.50 -8.92
N PHE A 772 30.54 37.86 -7.73
CA PHE A 772 30.20 36.89 -6.68
C PHE A 772 28.99 37.40 -5.92
N GLY A 773 28.19 36.46 -5.45
CA GLY A 773 26.97 36.82 -4.75
C GLY A 773 26.36 35.65 -4.02
N TYR A 774 25.33 36.03 -3.27
CA TYR A 774 24.52 35.16 -2.47
C TYR A 774 23.04 35.47 -2.69
N GLY A 775 22.19 34.48 -2.70
CA GLY A 775 20.76 34.61 -2.80
C GLY A 775 20.02 33.49 -2.10
N GLN A 776 18.72 33.64 -2.05
CA GLN A 776 17.80 32.66 -1.50
C GLN A 776 16.61 32.52 -2.41
N ASP A 777 16.15 31.27 -2.55
CA ASP A 777 14.97 30.91 -3.32
C ASP A 777 13.97 30.20 -2.41
N PHE A 778 12.72 30.65 -2.41
CA PHE A 778 11.60 30.10 -1.66
C PHE A 778 10.53 29.63 -2.63
N ASN A 779 10.13 28.36 -2.53
CA ASN A 779 8.92 27.83 -3.12
C ASN A 779 7.83 27.78 -2.04
N ILE A 780 6.69 28.40 -2.29
CA ILE A 780 5.59 28.55 -1.34
C ILE A 780 4.33 27.93 -1.94
N GLY A 781 4.26 26.58 -1.85
CA GLY A 781 3.24 25.78 -2.51
C GLY A 781 3.41 25.81 -4.05
N ASP A 782 2.36 25.42 -4.74
CA ASP A 782 2.34 25.37 -6.22
C ASP A 782 2.06 26.74 -6.87
N LYS A 783 1.85 27.77 -6.06
CA LYS A 783 1.31 29.06 -6.53
C LYS A 783 2.24 30.23 -6.38
N ARG A 784 3.31 30.14 -5.59
CA ARG A 784 4.17 31.27 -5.29
C ARG A 784 5.62 30.90 -5.27
N THR A 785 6.43 31.73 -5.88
CA THR A 785 7.90 31.69 -5.77
C THR A 785 8.43 33.05 -5.36
N LEU A 786 9.47 33.07 -4.56
CA LEU A 786 10.18 34.27 -4.16
C LEU A 786 11.67 34.00 -4.22
N SER A 787 12.41 34.88 -4.90
CA SER A 787 13.85 34.78 -5.07
C SER A 787 14.48 36.13 -4.79
N TRP A 788 15.48 36.21 -3.93
CA TRP A 788 16.24 37.43 -3.74
C TRP A 788 17.73 37.14 -3.64
N GLY A 789 18.52 38.15 -3.88
CA GLY A 789 19.96 38.04 -3.72
C GLY A 789 20.70 39.33 -3.83
N VAL A 790 21.98 39.29 -3.47
CA VAL A 790 22.94 40.39 -3.57
C VAL A 790 24.22 39.88 -4.18
N GLY A 791 24.77 40.67 -5.10
CA GLY A 791 26.05 40.37 -5.73
C GLY A 791 26.93 41.57 -5.89
N LYS A 792 28.23 41.35 -5.94
CA LYS A 792 29.22 42.37 -6.27
C LYS A 792 29.90 42.01 -7.57
N THR A 793 29.77 42.89 -8.56
CA THR A 793 30.39 42.73 -9.87
C THR A 793 31.50 43.75 -10.03
N SER A 794 32.61 43.32 -10.58
CA SER A 794 33.66 44.17 -11.11
C SER A 794 33.70 43.95 -12.61
N PHE A 795 33.51 45.02 -13.37
CA PHE A 795 33.47 44.99 -14.82
C PHE A 795 34.29 46.18 -15.40
N PRO A 796 35.11 45.96 -16.43
CA PRO A 796 35.88 47.04 -17.04
C PRO A 796 35.06 47.84 -18.03
N PHE A 797 35.12 49.19 -17.97
CA PHE A 797 34.54 50.09 -18.90
C PHE A 797 35.65 51.04 -19.41
N ASN A 798 35.87 51.11 -20.73
CA ASN A 798 36.90 51.93 -21.37
C ASN A 798 38.26 51.83 -20.70
N GLY A 799 38.71 50.59 -20.43
CA GLY A 799 40.00 50.30 -19.82
C GLY A 799 40.09 50.57 -18.32
N ALA A 800 39.02 51.01 -17.66
CA ALA A 800 38.97 51.26 -16.25
C ALA A 800 38.10 50.24 -15.52
N LYS A 801 38.56 49.72 -14.37
CA LYS A 801 37.74 48.83 -13.54
C LYS A 801 36.65 49.62 -12.80
N SER A 802 35.44 49.15 -12.93
CA SER A 802 34.28 49.62 -12.15
C SER A 802 33.76 48.49 -11.29
N SER A 803 33.22 48.84 -10.14
CA SER A 803 32.55 47.82 -9.28
C SER A 803 31.19 48.34 -8.88
N TYR A 804 30.24 47.41 -8.83
CA TYR A 804 28.90 47.71 -8.39
C TYR A 804 28.33 46.56 -7.56
N ILE A 805 27.44 46.94 -6.64
CA ILE A 805 26.64 45.97 -5.85
C ILE A 805 25.25 45.98 -6.48
N THR A 806 24.71 44.78 -6.69
CA THR A 806 23.37 44.62 -7.22
C THR A 806 22.58 43.77 -6.24
N GLY A 807 21.40 44.25 -5.84
CA GLY A 807 20.38 43.43 -5.16
C GLY A 807 19.23 43.17 -6.11
N TYR A 808 18.64 42.02 -6.04
CA TYR A 808 17.46 41.71 -6.82
C TYR A 808 16.40 40.99 -5.98
N LEU A 809 15.14 41.16 -6.38
CA LEU A 809 13.97 40.48 -5.86
C LEU A 809 13.09 40.05 -7.00
N ASN A 810 12.83 38.79 -7.15
CA ASN A 810 11.89 38.20 -8.10
C ASN A 810 10.77 37.48 -7.37
N PHE A 811 9.57 37.61 -7.87
CA PHE A 811 8.45 36.83 -7.36
C PHE A 811 7.46 36.46 -8.45
N GLU A 812 6.77 35.37 -8.28
CA GLU A 812 5.58 34.97 -9.01
C GLU A 812 4.49 34.57 -7.99
N SER A 813 3.25 34.98 -8.24
CA SER A 813 2.10 34.62 -7.43
C SER A 813 0.87 34.44 -8.29
N ARG A 814 0.19 33.31 -8.17
CA ARG A 814 -1.10 33.02 -8.79
C ARG A 814 -2.25 33.44 -7.89
N PHE A 815 -3.39 33.85 -8.50
CA PHE A 815 -4.58 34.35 -7.78
C PHE A 815 -5.88 34.04 -8.51
#